data_85d1d4090a90ae9be66a8563e49798ee
#
_entry.id   85d1d4090a90ae9be66a8563e49798ee
#
_cell.length_a   1.000
_cell.length_b   1.000
_cell.length_c   1.000
_cell.angle_alpha   90.00
_cell.angle_beta   90.00
_cell.angle_gamma   90.00
#
_symmetry.space_group_name_H-M   'P 1'
#
loop_
_entity.id
_entity.type
_entity.pdbx_description
1 polymer ?
#
loop_
_entity_poly.entity_id
_entity_poly.type
_entity_poly.pdbx_seq_one_letter_code
_entity_poly.pdbx_strand_id
1 'polypeptide(L)'
;MIDTKFKWKLADNDSSATVDNLEKELGISRILATLLAHQGIDSTEQAKKFFEPSMEEIHDPTLLHDMDKAVERIEQAVEKQEQITIYGDYDADGITSTSLMYETLLSVGANVNYYVPNRFTDGYGPNMDAYQRLIDNGTQLFITVDNGVSGKNVIDKVMAAGVDVVITDHHELPADLPNAVAVVHPRYPGSNYPFPDLSGVGVAFKVAWALTGEFPIEELDLVAIGEIADVVNVTDENHALISYGIQQLRQGMRPGLAALMELADIKANNLTDQDIGFGIAPRLNALGRIADANDGVKLLTSLDENESQKLAKEVDQANKERQNLVAEIMKEAEKQANSSANQQKKTLLIVGKGWHQGVLGIVASRIMNETGKPTIVASTDQNNPTLIKGSGRSVDSFNLFNALEAHRELFTTFGGHPAACGLSFEQGNIASLQTALEEEANQQKFDPTVKQPLPIAMQLEPADVTQELYNDIQRVAPFGPGNMEPVFELNNVKVVDVKTMGQEHQHLKFSIVSGKENLTVVAFGQGNLATLLSAPTGQVNLAVKVSLNEWRGKKSVQLMLEDLQINGTVIIDERTNKLTPQLFRSSDYYIVREPRLRDNIAPHVAPGYTLSIEEAIKTDFSGQRVTLVDCPSSEEMLKQIFAEDEGEPATIRLLLYQRKSAYLAGLPTRNDFAQLYRFIYKQKELKWPIQAKAVSNQLKINMDRLNLMIQVFSEAGFVTIKDDVLKFNEPTNKTDLTQTKRYQKQLAQYKVEQQLLFNDAATVAKWLLEYLNLE
;
A
#
# COMPACT_ATOMS: atom_id res chain seq x y z
N MET A 1 -0.71 0.07 -22.31
CA MET A 1 -0.96 -0.94 -21.26
C MET A 1 -0.49 -0.38 -19.91
N ILE A 2 -1.28 -0.47 -18.87
CA ILE A 2 -0.84 -0.29 -17.49
C ILE A 2 -0.80 -1.67 -16.88
N ASP A 3 0.40 -2.05 -16.49
CA ASP A 3 0.65 -3.36 -15.94
C ASP A 3 0.32 -3.39 -14.44
N THR A 4 -0.08 -4.54 -13.94
CA THR A 4 -0.42 -4.79 -12.53
C THR A 4 0.76 -4.49 -11.59
N LYS A 5 0.50 -4.08 -10.36
CA LYS A 5 1.51 -4.00 -9.31
C LYS A 5 1.96 -5.41 -8.87
N PHE A 6 1.03 -6.34 -8.81
CA PHE A 6 1.23 -7.73 -8.42
C PHE A 6 1.15 -8.68 -9.62
N LYS A 7 1.65 -9.89 -9.47
CA LYS A 7 1.40 -11.00 -10.40
C LYS A 7 0.12 -11.70 -9.98
N TRP A 8 -0.98 -11.42 -10.66
CA TRP A 8 -2.25 -12.10 -10.39
C TRP A 8 -2.12 -13.59 -10.68
N LYS A 9 -2.48 -14.39 -9.70
CA LYS A 9 -2.46 -15.85 -9.79
C LYS A 9 -3.86 -16.34 -9.46
N LEU A 10 -4.61 -16.70 -10.50
CA LEU A 10 -5.91 -17.34 -10.31
C LEU A 10 -5.69 -18.68 -9.58
N ALA A 11 -6.53 -18.95 -8.58
CA ALA A 11 -6.53 -20.23 -7.91
C ALA A 11 -6.77 -21.36 -8.93
N ASP A 12 -6.10 -22.50 -8.74
CA ASP A 12 -6.32 -23.65 -9.59
C ASP A 12 -7.79 -24.07 -9.48
N ASN A 13 -8.38 -24.47 -10.62
CA ASN A 13 -9.75 -24.97 -10.60
C ASN A 13 -9.78 -26.27 -9.77
N ASP A 14 -10.35 -26.19 -8.57
CA ASP A 14 -10.66 -27.36 -7.78
C ASP A 14 -11.54 -28.33 -8.56
N SER A 15 -11.53 -29.61 -8.16
CA SER A 15 -12.35 -30.58 -8.85
C SER A 15 -13.81 -30.11 -8.84
N SER A 16 -14.41 -29.91 -10.00
CA SER A 16 -15.80 -29.51 -10.11
C SER A 16 -16.73 -30.41 -9.28
N ALA A 17 -16.34 -31.66 -9.04
CA ALA A 17 -17.05 -32.61 -8.23
C ALA A 17 -17.12 -32.23 -6.74
N THR A 18 -16.05 -31.68 -6.14
CA THR A 18 -16.07 -31.20 -4.75
C THR A 18 -16.98 -29.98 -4.61
N VAL A 19 -16.85 -29.02 -5.50
CA VAL A 19 -17.70 -27.83 -5.50
C VAL A 19 -19.17 -28.19 -5.71
N ASP A 20 -19.48 -29.04 -6.69
CA ASP A 20 -20.85 -29.49 -6.99
C ASP A 20 -21.48 -30.24 -5.79
N ASN A 21 -20.67 -31.03 -5.06
CA ASN A 21 -21.10 -31.72 -3.87
C ASN A 21 -21.44 -30.78 -2.71
N LEU A 22 -20.51 -29.84 -2.40
CA LEU A 22 -20.70 -28.85 -1.34
C LEU A 22 -21.91 -27.95 -1.63
N GLU A 23 -22.04 -27.46 -2.87
CA GLU A 23 -23.18 -26.64 -3.31
C GLU A 23 -24.49 -27.36 -3.08
N LYS A 24 -24.60 -28.60 -3.56
CA LYS A 24 -25.83 -29.38 -3.52
C LYS A 24 -26.21 -29.83 -2.10
N GLU A 25 -25.25 -30.34 -1.32
CA GLU A 25 -25.56 -30.95 -0.03
C GLU A 25 -25.74 -29.93 1.10
N LEU A 26 -25.03 -28.78 1.01
CA LEU A 26 -25.17 -27.69 1.98
C LEU A 26 -26.18 -26.63 1.55
N GLY A 27 -26.64 -26.63 0.29
CA GLY A 27 -27.55 -25.61 -0.23
C GLY A 27 -26.91 -24.19 -0.22
N ILE A 28 -25.62 -24.10 -0.42
CA ILE A 28 -24.85 -22.84 -0.46
C ILE A 28 -24.62 -22.39 -1.91
N SER A 29 -24.20 -21.15 -2.10
CA SER A 29 -23.84 -20.66 -3.42
C SER A 29 -22.61 -21.39 -3.98
N ARG A 30 -22.51 -21.49 -5.32
CA ARG A 30 -21.34 -22.05 -5.99
C ARG A 30 -20.06 -21.29 -5.63
N ILE A 31 -20.15 -19.96 -5.46
CA ILE A 31 -19.03 -19.12 -5.05
C ILE A 31 -18.52 -19.54 -3.67
N LEU A 32 -19.42 -19.66 -2.69
CA LEU A 32 -19.04 -20.10 -1.34
C LEU A 32 -18.48 -21.53 -1.35
N ALA A 33 -19.08 -22.46 -2.10
CA ALA A 33 -18.57 -23.82 -2.25
C ALA A 33 -17.14 -23.83 -2.84
N THR A 34 -16.84 -22.95 -3.80
CA THR A 34 -15.51 -22.80 -4.37
C THR A 34 -14.53 -22.21 -3.36
N LEU A 35 -14.91 -21.19 -2.58
CA LEU A 35 -14.07 -20.61 -1.53
C LEU A 35 -13.69 -21.66 -0.47
N LEU A 36 -14.64 -22.52 -0.06
CA LEU A 36 -14.37 -23.62 0.87
C LEU A 36 -13.39 -24.66 0.28
N ALA A 37 -13.59 -25.04 -0.99
CA ALA A 37 -12.70 -25.98 -1.67
C ALA A 37 -11.26 -25.42 -1.77
N HIS A 38 -11.08 -24.12 -2.01
CA HIS A 38 -9.76 -23.45 -1.98
C HIS A 38 -9.08 -23.50 -0.60
N GLN A 39 -9.86 -23.62 0.48
CA GLN A 39 -9.35 -23.83 1.85
C GLN A 39 -9.03 -25.31 2.14
N GLY A 40 -9.17 -26.21 1.15
CA GLY A 40 -9.00 -27.65 1.34
C GLY A 40 -10.17 -28.33 2.05
N ILE A 41 -11.31 -27.65 2.16
CA ILE A 41 -12.55 -28.20 2.73
C ILE A 41 -13.28 -28.95 1.61
N ASP A 42 -13.25 -30.31 1.66
CA ASP A 42 -13.72 -31.17 0.59
C ASP A 42 -14.97 -31.98 0.96
N SER A 43 -15.43 -31.91 2.22
CA SER A 43 -16.61 -32.63 2.71
C SER A 43 -17.60 -31.70 3.43
N THR A 44 -18.85 -32.10 3.44
CA THR A 44 -19.93 -31.41 4.15
C THR A 44 -19.73 -31.40 5.67
N GLU A 45 -19.06 -32.41 6.21
CA GLU A 45 -18.72 -32.45 7.63
C GLU A 45 -17.67 -31.39 8.00
N GLN A 46 -16.60 -31.30 7.22
CA GLN A 46 -15.60 -30.28 7.42
C GLN A 46 -16.18 -28.86 7.25
N ALA A 47 -17.04 -28.67 6.23
CA ALA A 47 -17.66 -27.34 6.02
C ALA A 47 -18.59 -26.95 7.19
N LYS A 48 -19.33 -27.86 7.76
CA LYS A 48 -20.17 -27.60 8.94
C LYS A 48 -19.31 -27.22 10.15
N LYS A 49 -18.23 -27.94 10.42
CA LYS A 49 -17.26 -27.60 11.47
C LYS A 49 -16.64 -26.23 11.25
N PHE A 50 -16.27 -25.91 10.02
CA PHE A 50 -15.70 -24.63 9.69
C PHE A 50 -16.68 -23.47 9.91
N PHE A 51 -17.96 -23.61 9.54
CA PHE A 51 -18.98 -22.58 9.75
C PHE A 51 -19.40 -22.42 11.21
N GLU A 52 -19.43 -23.51 11.93
CA GLU A 52 -19.87 -23.59 13.34
C GLU A 52 -18.81 -24.38 14.12
N PRO A 53 -17.63 -23.75 14.37
CA PRO A 53 -16.58 -24.43 15.10
C PRO A 53 -17.08 -24.85 16.48
N SER A 54 -16.70 -26.03 16.92
CA SER A 54 -17.05 -26.57 18.25
C SER A 54 -15.85 -26.39 19.20
N MET A 55 -16.12 -26.40 20.51
CA MET A 55 -15.05 -26.44 21.52
C MET A 55 -14.19 -27.69 21.43
N GLU A 56 -14.68 -28.75 20.79
CA GLU A 56 -13.95 -30.01 20.57
C GLU A 56 -12.81 -29.86 19.56
N GLU A 57 -12.79 -28.77 18.78
CA GLU A 57 -11.70 -28.42 17.84
C GLU A 57 -10.53 -27.73 18.51
N ILE A 58 -10.72 -27.26 19.74
CA ILE A 58 -9.69 -26.63 20.54
C ILE A 58 -8.92 -27.72 21.30
N HIS A 59 -7.64 -27.89 21.00
CA HIS A 59 -6.84 -29.00 21.50
C HIS A 59 -6.66 -28.95 23.02
N ASP A 60 -6.57 -30.12 23.62
CA ASP A 60 -6.35 -30.31 25.05
C ASP A 60 -5.03 -29.65 25.49
N PRO A 61 -5.04 -28.76 26.50
CA PRO A 61 -3.86 -28.06 26.95
C PRO A 61 -2.77 -28.99 27.50
N THR A 62 -3.13 -30.17 28.01
CA THR A 62 -2.18 -31.16 28.55
C THR A 62 -1.24 -31.75 27.49
N LEU A 63 -1.53 -31.55 26.20
CA LEU A 63 -0.66 -31.97 25.09
C LEU A 63 0.55 -31.06 24.92
N LEU A 64 0.52 -29.82 25.46
CA LEU A 64 1.66 -28.90 25.42
C LEU A 64 2.80 -29.41 26.29
N HIS A 65 4.04 -29.22 25.81
CA HIS A 65 5.23 -29.59 26.54
C HIS A 65 5.28 -28.92 27.92
N ASP A 66 5.68 -29.67 28.94
CA ASP A 66 5.83 -29.23 30.33
C ASP A 66 4.59 -28.58 30.98
N MET A 67 3.39 -28.74 30.40
CA MET A 67 2.15 -28.15 30.94
C MET A 67 1.89 -28.66 32.38
N ASP A 68 2.09 -29.95 32.62
CA ASP A 68 1.95 -30.58 33.94
C ASP A 68 2.89 -29.98 34.99
N LYS A 69 4.15 -29.76 34.62
CA LYS A 69 5.15 -29.13 35.50
C LYS A 69 4.86 -27.65 35.76
N ALA A 70 4.38 -26.94 34.73
CA ALA A 70 3.97 -25.54 34.86
C ALA A 70 2.83 -25.40 35.87
N VAL A 71 1.75 -26.18 35.68
CA VAL A 71 0.59 -26.18 36.55
C VAL A 71 1.00 -26.56 37.98
N GLU A 72 1.73 -27.68 38.18
CA GLU A 72 2.20 -28.11 39.51
C GLU A 72 3.00 -27.02 40.22
N ARG A 73 3.92 -26.33 39.52
CA ARG A 73 4.73 -25.26 40.13
C ARG A 73 3.90 -24.03 40.49
N ILE A 74 2.91 -23.67 39.65
CA ILE A 74 2.00 -22.54 39.90
C ILE A 74 1.10 -22.86 41.12
N GLU A 75 0.49 -24.04 41.15
CA GLU A 75 -0.33 -24.51 42.30
C GLU A 75 0.46 -24.46 43.60
N GLN A 76 1.71 -24.95 43.61
CA GLN A 76 2.61 -24.87 44.78
C GLN A 76 2.85 -23.41 45.22
N ALA A 77 3.00 -22.47 44.28
CA ALA A 77 3.17 -21.05 44.62
C ALA A 77 1.89 -20.47 45.22
N VAL A 78 0.71 -20.82 44.66
CA VAL A 78 -0.61 -20.39 45.16
C VAL A 78 -0.81 -20.93 46.59
N GLU A 79 -0.60 -22.22 46.81
CA GLU A 79 -0.74 -22.85 48.15
C GLU A 79 0.16 -22.20 49.20
N LYS A 80 1.40 -21.86 48.85
CA LYS A 80 2.38 -21.23 49.73
C LYS A 80 2.27 -19.72 49.84
N GLN A 81 1.35 -19.11 49.07
CA GLN A 81 1.19 -17.65 48.94
C GLN A 81 2.51 -16.97 48.51
N GLU A 82 3.28 -17.62 47.64
CA GLU A 82 4.49 -17.04 47.06
C GLU A 82 4.14 -15.83 46.22
N GLN A 83 5.02 -14.81 46.21
CA GLN A 83 4.84 -13.66 45.32
C GLN A 83 5.14 -14.09 43.89
N ILE A 84 4.11 -14.14 43.05
CA ILE A 84 4.21 -14.41 41.61
C ILE A 84 4.32 -13.09 40.85
N THR A 85 5.23 -13.02 39.90
CA THR A 85 5.29 -11.90 38.95
C THR A 85 5.15 -12.42 37.52
N ILE A 86 4.12 -11.95 36.83
CA ILE A 86 3.95 -12.17 35.39
C ILE A 86 4.87 -11.17 34.66
N TYR A 87 5.76 -11.69 33.82
CA TYR A 87 6.64 -10.89 32.99
C TYR A 87 6.16 -10.98 31.54
N GLY A 88 5.49 -9.93 31.06
CA GLY A 88 4.85 -9.87 29.73
C GLY A 88 5.71 -9.29 28.64
N ASP A 89 5.10 -9.02 27.49
CA ASP A 89 5.64 -8.17 26.42
C ASP A 89 4.77 -6.92 26.18
N TYR A 90 5.33 -5.95 25.49
CA TYR A 90 4.78 -4.59 25.37
C TYR A 90 3.83 -4.38 24.16
N ASP A 91 3.61 -5.38 23.32
CA ASP A 91 2.63 -5.29 22.22
C ASP A 91 1.25 -5.82 22.63
N ALA A 92 0.32 -5.86 21.68
CA ALA A 92 -1.05 -6.23 21.99
C ALA A 92 -1.20 -7.70 22.41
N ASP A 93 -0.39 -8.63 21.86
CA ASP A 93 -0.38 -10.03 22.28
C ASP A 93 0.18 -10.16 23.71
N GLY A 94 1.32 -9.53 24.00
CA GLY A 94 1.88 -9.52 25.36
C GLY A 94 0.98 -8.85 26.39
N ILE A 95 0.30 -7.75 26.04
CA ILE A 95 -0.68 -7.07 26.90
C ILE A 95 -1.88 -7.99 27.18
N THR A 96 -2.44 -8.65 26.17
CA THR A 96 -3.59 -9.57 26.34
C THR A 96 -3.18 -10.83 27.08
N SER A 97 -2.01 -11.40 26.80
CA SER A 97 -1.42 -12.55 27.53
C SER A 97 -1.24 -12.23 29.01
N THR A 98 -0.68 -11.06 29.31
CA THR A 98 -0.47 -10.60 30.69
C THR A 98 -1.79 -10.41 31.42
N SER A 99 -2.79 -9.81 30.77
CA SER A 99 -4.11 -9.57 31.34
C SER A 99 -4.83 -10.87 31.66
N LEU A 100 -4.86 -11.81 30.70
CA LEU A 100 -5.48 -13.13 30.86
C LEU A 100 -4.82 -13.90 32.02
N MET A 101 -3.50 -13.99 32.03
CA MET A 101 -2.78 -14.71 33.08
C MET A 101 -2.96 -14.05 34.47
N TYR A 102 -3.02 -12.71 34.52
CA TYR A 102 -3.26 -11.97 35.74
C TYR A 102 -4.64 -12.25 36.34
N GLU A 103 -5.70 -12.21 35.53
CA GLU A 103 -7.07 -12.52 35.95
C GLU A 103 -7.18 -13.98 36.39
N THR A 104 -6.60 -14.90 35.62
CA THR A 104 -6.58 -16.35 35.96
C THR A 104 -5.92 -16.57 37.33
N LEU A 105 -4.73 -16.01 37.57
CA LEU A 105 -4.05 -16.21 38.85
C LEU A 105 -4.76 -15.55 40.03
N LEU A 106 -5.39 -14.39 39.81
CA LEU A 106 -6.27 -13.79 40.84
C LEU A 106 -7.48 -14.69 41.14
N SER A 107 -8.08 -15.33 40.15
CA SER A 107 -9.26 -16.19 40.33
C SER A 107 -8.96 -17.42 41.18
N VAL A 108 -7.73 -17.97 41.11
CA VAL A 108 -7.28 -19.09 41.95
C VAL A 108 -6.66 -18.65 43.29
N GLY A 109 -6.73 -17.34 43.61
CA GLY A 109 -6.29 -16.80 44.90
C GLY A 109 -4.77 -16.62 45.05
N ALA A 110 -4.03 -16.46 43.96
CA ALA A 110 -2.60 -16.23 43.95
C ALA A 110 -2.24 -14.82 44.49
N ASN A 111 -1.06 -14.72 45.14
CA ASN A 111 -0.46 -13.43 45.42
C ASN A 111 0.35 -13.00 44.18
N VAL A 112 -0.28 -12.23 43.28
CA VAL A 112 0.25 -11.96 41.95
C VAL A 112 0.36 -10.47 41.65
N ASN A 113 1.40 -10.10 40.93
CA ASN A 113 1.56 -8.84 40.23
C ASN A 113 2.04 -9.09 38.77
N TYR A 114 2.14 -8.03 37.98
CA TYR A 114 2.69 -8.13 36.65
C TYR A 114 3.69 -7.02 36.35
N TYR A 115 4.52 -7.23 35.35
CA TYR A 115 5.46 -6.28 34.81
C TYR A 115 5.56 -6.44 33.31
N VAL A 116 5.28 -5.36 32.60
CA VAL A 116 5.50 -5.28 31.16
C VAL A 116 6.75 -4.42 30.91
N PRO A 117 7.79 -4.96 30.22
CA PRO A 117 9.04 -4.23 30.02
C PRO A 117 8.83 -3.00 29.13
N ASN A 118 9.60 -1.95 29.40
CA ASN A 118 9.61 -0.77 28.57
C ASN A 118 10.60 -0.96 27.41
N ARG A 119 10.12 -0.84 26.17
CA ARG A 119 10.90 -1.02 24.93
C ARG A 119 12.21 -0.23 24.91
N PHE A 120 12.25 0.95 25.54
CA PHE A 120 13.38 1.90 25.44
C PHE A 120 14.41 1.72 26.57
N THR A 121 13.97 1.32 27.75
CA THR A 121 14.82 1.14 28.92
C THR A 121 15.22 -0.30 29.15
N ASP A 122 14.31 -1.24 28.99
CA ASP A 122 14.52 -2.66 29.27
C ASP A 122 14.80 -3.47 27.98
N GLY A 123 14.32 -3.01 26.82
CA GLY A 123 14.45 -3.71 25.55
C GLY A 123 13.36 -4.76 25.36
N TYR A 124 13.63 -5.75 24.50
CA TYR A 124 12.76 -6.88 24.23
C TYR A 124 13.15 -8.10 25.07
N GLY A 125 12.15 -8.78 25.62
CA GLY A 125 12.32 -10.03 26.36
C GLY A 125 12.95 -9.86 27.75
N PRO A 126 13.45 -10.94 28.37
CA PRO A 126 13.99 -10.93 29.71
C PRO A 126 15.19 -9.99 29.89
N ASN A 127 15.08 -9.05 30.84
CA ASN A 127 16.11 -8.05 31.17
C ASN A 127 16.61 -8.24 32.60
N MET A 128 17.91 -8.41 32.79
CA MET A 128 18.50 -8.73 34.11
C MET A 128 18.23 -7.65 35.16
N ASP A 129 18.31 -6.37 34.78
CA ASP A 129 18.09 -5.27 35.73
C ASP A 129 16.62 -5.19 36.16
N ALA A 130 15.70 -5.47 35.26
CA ALA A 130 14.27 -5.57 35.57
C ALA A 130 13.99 -6.75 36.50
N TYR A 131 14.50 -7.94 36.17
CA TYR A 131 14.36 -9.14 37.04
C TYR A 131 14.93 -8.91 38.41
N GLN A 132 16.12 -8.30 38.54
CA GLN A 132 16.73 -8.04 39.83
C GLN A 132 15.87 -7.09 40.69
N ARG A 133 15.35 -6.01 40.11
CA ARG A 133 14.40 -5.11 40.81
C ARG A 133 13.15 -5.84 41.30
N LEU A 134 12.62 -6.77 40.53
CA LEU A 134 11.44 -7.55 40.89
C LEU A 134 11.75 -8.57 42.00
N ILE A 135 12.92 -9.22 41.95
CA ILE A 135 13.40 -10.10 42.99
C ILE A 135 13.60 -9.33 44.30
N ASP A 136 14.23 -8.17 44.26
CA ASP A 136 14.45 -7.31 45.44
C ASP A 136 13.09 -6.84 46.01
N ASN A 137 12.03 -6.79 45.22
CA ASN A 137 10.66 -6.51 45.65
C ASN A 137 9.90 -7.75 46.13
N GLY A 138 10.54 -8.92 46.18
CA GLY A 138 9.99 -10.12 46.81
C GLY A 138 9.44 -11.18 45.84
N THR A 139 9.66 -11.08 44.54
CA THR A 139 9.24 -12.12 43.57
C THR A 139 9.92 -13.45 43.87
N GLN A 140 9.13 -14.51 43.95
CA GLN A 140 9.58 -15.89 44.23
C GLN A 140 9.36 -16.84 43.04
N LEU A 141 8.37 -16.49 42.18
CA LEU A 141 8.11 -17.18 40.93
C LEU A 141 7.86 -16.16 39.80
N PHE A 142 8.59 -16.31 38.73
CA PHE A 142 8.25 -15.62 37.46
C PHE A 142 7.45 -16.53 36.53
N ILE A 143 6.43 -15.98 35.94
CA ILE A 143 5.73 -16.59 34.79
C ILE A 143 5.91 -15.64 33.61
N THR A 144 6.68 -16.03 32.58
CA THR A 144 6.77 -15.24 31.38
C THR A 144 5.58 -15.54 30.47
N VAL A 145 5.03 -14.54 29.82
CA VAL A 145 3.99 -14.69 28.81
C VAL A 145 4.40 -13.93 27.57
N ASP A 146 4.29 -14.58 26.41
CA ASP A 146 4.65 -14.03 25.11
C ASP A 146 6.15 -13.65 25.00
N ASN A 147 6.98 -14.21 25.81
CA ASN A 147 8.43 -14.10 25.76
C ASN A 147 9.10 -15.15 26.65
N GLY A 148 10.43 -15.21 26.60
CA GLY A 148 11.22 -16.00 27.54
C GLY A 148 12.18 -16.96 26.89
N VAL A 149 11.81 -17.65 25.78
CA VAL A 149 12.66 -18.69 25.18
C VAL A 149 14.01 -18.16 24.69
N SER A 150 14.09 -16.91 24.30
CA SER A 150 15.35 -16.25 23.91
C SER A 150 16.18 -15.71 25.08
N GLY A 151 15.64 -15.75 26.29
CA GLY A 151 16.20 -15.12 27.50
C GLY A 151 17.19 -15.97 28.30
N LYS A 152 17.81 -17.02 27.72
CA LYS A 152 18.65 -17.99 28.44
C LYS A 152 19.62 -17.37 29.47
N ASN A 153 20.40 -16.38 29.06
CA ASN A 153 21.43 -15.78 29.94
C ASN A 153 20.86 -15.10 31.19
N VAL A 154 19.64 -14.59 31.12
CA VAL A 154 18.95 -13.95 32.24
C VAL A 154 18.25 -15.00 33.08
N ILE A 155 17.49 -15.89 32.48
CA ILE A 155 16.70 -16.91 33.16
C ILE A 155 17.59 -17.87 33.92
N ASP A 156 18.71 -18.36 33.33
CA ASP A 156 19.64 -19.25 34.00
C ASP A 156 20.26 -18.59 35.25
N LYS A 157 20.51 -17.27 35.23
CA LYS A 157 21.00 -16.54 36.41
C LYS A 157 19.95 -16.40 37.51
N VAL A 158 18.69 -16.12 37.09
CA VAL A 158 17.55 -16.01 38.02
C VAL A 158 17.30 -17.36 38.71
N MET A 159 17.29 -18.44 37.95
CA MET A 159 17.18 -19.81 38.48
C MET A 159 18.35 -20.15 39.43
N ALA A 160 19.57 -19.78 39.05
CA ALA A 160 20.74 -19.99 39.93
C ALA A 160 20.70 -19.14 41.22
N ALA A 161 19.99 -18.02 41.23
CA ALA A 161 19.72 -17.22 42.43
C ALA A 161 18.60 -17.79 43.33
N GLY A 162 17.96 -18.89 42.93
CA GLY A 162 16.92 -19.59 43.71
C GLY A 162 15.50 -19.03 43.48
N VAL A 163 15.26 -18.30 42.39
CA VAL A 163 13.94 -17.85 41.99
C VAL A 163 13.51 -18.65 40.79
N ASP A 164 12.36 -19.31 40.88
CA ASP A 164 11.86 -20.18 39.82
C ASP A 164 11.24 -19.37 38.64
N VAL A 165 11.37 -19.95 37.45
CA VAL A 165 10.79 -19.38 36.22
C VAL A 165 9.98 -20.46 35.49
N VAL A 166 8.74 -20.12 35.12
CA VAL A 166 7.89 -20.85 34.15
C VAL A 166 7.81 -20.00 32.92
N ILE A 167 8.19 -20.58 31.79
CA ILE A 167 8.14 -19.89 30.49
C ILE A 167 6.86 -20.32 29.74
N THR A 168 6.09 -19.35 29.28
CA THR A 168 5.03 -19.55 28.27
C THR A 168 5.30 -18.64 27.09
N ASP A 169 5.56 -19.22 25.92
CA ASP A 169 6.04 -18.48 24.76
C ASP A 169 5.65 -19.22 23.46
N HIS A 170 5.67 -18.53 22.35
CA HIS A 170 5.37 -19.08 21.03
C HIS A 170 6.42 -18.71 19.96
N HIS A 171 7.34 -17.82 20.29
CA HIS A 171 8.39 -17.34 19.38
C HIS A 171 9.32 -18.46 18.90
N GLU A 172 10.14 -18.18 17.87
CA GLU A 172 11.11 -19.14 17.36
C GLU A 172 12.08 -19.61 18.46
N LEU A 173 12.19 -20.92 18.58
CA LEU A 173 13.06 -21.53 19.60
C LEU A 173 14.54 -21.39 19.20
N PRO A 174 15.40 -20.83 20.07
CA PRO A 174 16.83 -20.82 19.86
C PRO A 174 17.40 -22.25 20.01
N ALA A 175 18.59 -22.48 19.46
CA ALA A 175 19.27 -23.78 19.56
C ALA A 175 19.56 -24.21 21.02
N ASP A 176 19.69 -23.25 21.93
CA ASP A 176 20.02 -23.46 23.34
C ASP A 176 19.00 -22.76 24.24
N LEU A 177 18.08 -23.54 24.80
CA LEU A 177 16.96 -23.07 25.61
C LEU A 177 17.36 -22.69 27.03
N PRO A 178 16.59 -21.79 27.69
CA PRO A 178 16.75 -21.50 29.12
C PRO A 178 16.48 -22.73 29.98
N ASN A 179 17.21 -22.83 31.12
CA ASN A 179 16.97 -23.86 32.11
C ASN A 179 15.91 -23.42 33.13
N ALA A 180 14.64 -23.32 32.67
CA ALA A 180 13.47 -22.99 33.48
C ALA A 180 12.85 -24.24 34.14
N VAL A 181 11.95 -24.05 35.12
CA VAL A 181 11.16 -25.16 35.73
C VAL A 181 10.29 -25.84 34.69
N ALA A 182 9.67 -25.05 33.82
CA ALA A 182 8.83 -25.52 32.70
C ALA A 182 8.97 -24.56 31.50
N VAL A 183 8.88 -25.12 30.30
CA VAL A 183 8.79 -24.39 29.04
C VAL A 183 7.56 -24.84 28.29
N VAL A 184 6.49 -24.10 28.42
CA VAL A 184 5.22 -24.35 27.69
C VAL A 184 5.28 -23.64 26.35
N HIS A 185 5.35 -24.44 25.27
CA HIS A 185 5.56 -23.90 23.94
C HIS A 185 4.96 -24.84 22.86
N PRO A 186 4.16 -24.33 21.88
CA PRO A 186 3.49 -25.16 20.90
C PRO A 186 4.45 -25.87 19.94
N ARG A 187 5.62 -25.26 19.66
CA ARG A 187 6.66 -25.81 18.76
C ARG A 187 7.80 -26.50 19.49
N TYR A 188 7.63 -26.87 20.78
CA TYR A 188 8.72 -27.51 21.50
C TYR A 188 9.15 -28.83 20.84
N PRO A 189 10.48 -29.08 20.60
CA PRO A 189 10.92 -30.30 19.95
C PRO A 189 10.49 -31.57 20.68
N GLY A 190 9.78 -32.45 19.97
CA GLY A 190 9.23 -33.68 20.55
C GLY A 190 7.92 -33.52 21.30
N SER A 191 7.31 -32.35 21.30
CA SER A 191 5.93 -32.15 21.78
C SER A 191 4.93 -32.93 20.91
N ASN A 192 3.83 -33.39 21.52
CA ASN A 192 2.71 -34.00 20.82
C ASN A 192 1.60 -32.99 20.49
N TYR A 193 1.83 -31.72 20.76
CA TYR A 193 0.83 -30.69 20.47
C TYR A 193 0.62 -30.55 18.96
N PRO A 194 -0.62 -30.68 18.46
CA PRO A 194 -0.84 -30.84 17.03
C PRO A 194 -0.77 -29.53 16.23
N PHE A 195 -0.95 -28.36 16.88
CA PHE A 195 -1.01 -27.06 16.24
C PHE A 195 0.12 -26.12 16.68
N PRO A 196 1.04 -25.72 15.78
CA PRO A 196 2.24 -24.98 16.17
C PRO A 196 2.07 -23.45 16.25
N ASP A 197 0.93 -22.91 15.82
CA ASP A 197 0.81 -21.49 15.48
C ASP A 197 -0.09 -20.68 16.43
N LEU A 198 -0.15 -21.08 17.71
CA LEU A 198 -0.74 -20.23 18.76
C LEU A 198 0.08 -18.97 18.96
N SER A 199 -0.56 -17.84 19.27
CA SER A 199 0.08 -16.64 19.79
C SER A 199 0.44 -16.77 21.28
N GLY A 200 1.10 -15.76 21.84
CA GLY A 200 1.40 -15.73 23.27
C GLY A 200 0.15 -15.82 24.15
N VAL A 201 -0.94 -15.13 23.81
CA VAL A 201 -2.20 -15.21 24.54
C VAL A 201 -2.89 -16.58 24.36
N GLY A 202 -2.74 -17.21 23.20
CA GLY A 202 -3.21 -18.56 22.98
C GLY A 202 -2.51 -19.58 23.91
N VAL A 203 -1.21 -19.46 24.07
CA VAL A 203 -0.45 -20.28 25.05
C VAL A 203 -0.87 -19.96 26.48
N ALA A 204 -1.01 -18.70 26.86
CA ALA A 204 -1.50 -18.28 28.18
C ALA A 204 -2.92 -18.83 28.46
N PHE A 205 -3.81 -18.82 27.47
CA PHE A 205 -5.14 -19.40 27.55
C PHE A 205 -5.09 -20.91 27.85
N LYS A 206 -4.20 -21.64 27.21
CA LYS A 206 -4.00 -23.07 27.48
C LYS A 206 -3.52 -23.32 28.93
N VAL A 207 -2.62 -22.49 29.43
CA VAL A 207 -2.17 -22.58 30.83
C VAL A 207 -3.32 -22.27 31.79
N ALA A 208 -4.11 -21.23 31.51
CA ALA A 208 -5.29 -20.90 32.31
C ALA A 208 -6.31 -22.04 32.35
N TRP A 209 -6.58 -22.69 31.22
CA TRP A 209 -7.47 -23.84 31.13
C TRP A 209 -6.91 -25.04 31.95
N ALA A 210 -5.64 -25.37 31.80
CA ALA A 210 -5.02 -26.47 32.55
C ALA A 210 -5.00 -26.21 34.06
N LEU A 211 -4.73 -24.97 34.48
CA LEU A 211 -4.63 -24.57 35.89
C LEU A 211 -6.01 -24.56 36.58
N THR A 212 -7.04 -24.08 35.93
CA THR A 212 -8.40 -24.02 36.51
C THR A 212 -9.18 -25.30 36.35
N GLY A 213 -8.81 -26.17 35.40
CA GLY A 213 -9.57 -27.38 35.01
C GLY A 213 -10.89 -27.05 34.26
N GLU A 214 -11.18 -25.78 34.01
CA GLU A 214 -12.39 -25.29 33.34
C GLU A 214 -12.00 -24.50 32.08
N PHE A 215 -12.77 -24.64 31.02
CA PHE A 215 -12.56 -23.90 29.77
C PHE A 215 -12.81 -22.40 30.00
N PRO A 216 -11.80 -21.48 29.83
CA PRO A 216 -11.92 -20.07 30.22
C PRO A 216 -12.66 -19.25 29.14
N ILE A 217 -13.97 -19.47 28.99
CA ILE A 217 -14.79 -18.87 27.92
C ILE A 217 -14.81 -17.34 27.97
N GLU A 218 -14.73 -16.76 29.19
CA GLU A 218 -14.76 -15.31 29.39
C GLU A 218 -13.51 -14.62 28.89
N GLU A 219 -12.38 -15.36 28.80
CA GLU A 219 -11.07 -14.86 28.37
C GLU A 219 -10.88 -14.89 26.82
N LEU A 220 -11.82 -15.49 26.09
CA LEU A 220 -11.69 -15.61 24.62
C LEU A 220 -11.69 -14.25 23.90
N ASP A 221 -12.23 -13.21 24.52
CA ASP A 221 -12.17 -11.84 23.98
C ASP A 221 -10.72 -11.36 23.90
N LEU A 222 -9.88 -11.61 24.91
CA LEU A 222 -8.46 -11.30 24.92
C LEU A 222 -7.69 -12.18 23.93
N VAL A 223 -8.05 -13.47 23.86
CA VAL A 223 -7.43 -14.41 22.90
C VAL A 223 -7.61 -13.94 21.48
N ALA A 224 -8.83 -13.56 21.06
CA ALA A 224 -9.07 -13.08 19.70
C ALA A 224 -8.27 -11.81 19.37
N ILE A 225 -8.06 -10.93 20.36
CA ILE A 225 -7.27 -9.71 20.15
C ILE A 225 -5.80 -10.05 19.92
N GLY A 226 -5.20 -10.90 20.76
CA GLY A 226 -3.79 -11.25 20.64
C GLY A 226 -3.51 -12.08 19.38
N GLU A 227 -4.31 -13.13 19.11
CA GLU A 227 -4.15 -13.96 17.91
C GLU A 227 -4.20 -13.14 16.61
N ILE A 228 -5.13 -12.17 16.51
CA ILE A 228 -5.21 -11.27 15.34
C ILE A 228 -4.07 -10.25 15.33
N ALA A 229 -3.69 -9.73 16.49
CA ALA A 229 -2.66 -8.70 16.60
C ALA A 229 -1.26 -9.21 16.25
N ASP A 230 -0.96 -10.46 16.61
CA ASP A 230 0.32 -11.12 16.31
C ASP A 230 0.38 -11.72 14.90
N VAL A 231 -0.76 -11.69 14.17
CA VAL A 231 -0.83 -12.11 12.76
C VAL A 231 -0.47 -13.58 12.56
N VAL A 232 -0.82 -14.44 13.49
CA VAL A 232 -0.63 -15.90 13.41
C VAL A 232 -1.63 -16.55 12.46
N ASN A 233 -1.39 -17.82 12.09
CA ASN A 233 -2.29 -18.52 11.16
C ASN A 233 -3.70 -18.70 11.73
N VAL A 234 -4.71 -18.26 10.97
CA VAL A 234 -6.15 -18.38 11.28
C VAL A 234 -6.68 -19.69 10.72
N THR A 235 -6.09 -20.79 11.16
CA THR A 235 -6.47 -22.16 10.78
C THR A 235 -6.58 -23.01 12.03
N ASP A 236 -7.11 -24.23 11.88
CA ASP A 236 -7.25 -25.18 12.99
C ASP A 236 -7.91 -24.52 14.23
N GLU A 237 -7.40 -24.72 15.43
CA GLU A 237 -7.98 -24.17 16.65
C GLU A 237 -7.99 -22.63 16.74
N ASN A 238 -7.05 -21.93 16.07
CA ASN A 238 -7.07 -20.45 16.04
C ASN A 238 -8.32 -19.92 15.35
N HIS A 239 -8.82 -20.59 14.30
CA HIS A 239 -10.09 -20.22 13.68
C HIS A 239 -11.24 -20.30 14.69
N ALA A 240 -11.29 -21.36 15.50
CA ALA A 240 -12.30 -21.53 16.54
C ALA A 240 -12.13 -20.51 17.69
N LEU A 241 -10.92 -20.34 18.21
CA LEU A 241 -10.59 -19.39 19.29
C LEU A 241 -10.97 -17.96 18.91
N ILE A 242 -10.57 -17.52 17.72
CA ILE A 242 -10.91 -16.17 17.23
C ILE A 242 -12.41 -16.03 17.00
N SER A 243 -13.08 -17.03 16.42
CA SER A 243 -14.53 -17.01 16.18
C SER A 243 -15.32 -16.84 17.48
N TYR A 244 -14.98 -17.62 18.51
CA TYR A 244 -15.60 -17.48 19.82
C TYR A 244 -15.23 -16.17 20.52
N GLY A 245 -13.98 -15.74 20.41
CA GLY A 245 -13.55 -14.46 20.98
C GLY A 245 -14.25 -13.24 20.37
N ILE A 246 -14.48 -13.23 19.06
CA ILE A 246 -15.32 -12.22 18.40
C ILE A 246 -16.75 -12.24 18.95
N GLN A 247 -17.31 -13.43 19.23
CA GLN A 247 -18.64 -13.54 19.85
C GLN A 247 -18.65 -12.95 21.27
N GLN A 248 -17.60 -13.18 22.07
CA GLN A 248 -17.44 -12.59 23.41
C GLN A 248 -17.30 -11.07 23.33
N LEU A 249 -16.45 -10.55 22.46
CA LEU A 249 -16.31 -9.10 22.21
C LEU A 249 -17.63 -8.40 21.85
N ARG A 250 -18.48 -9.09 21.08
CA ARG A 250 -19.83 -8.58 20.74
C ARG A 250 -20.76 -8.47 21.92
N GLN A 251 -20.51 -9.20 23.00
CA GLN A 251 -21.29 -9.12 24.26
C GLN A 251 -20.87 -7.90 25.12
N GLY A 252 -19.68 -7.35 24.89
CA GLY A 252 -19.23 -6.10 25.54
C GLY A 252 -18.98 -6.23 27.04
N MET A 253 -18.45 -7.35 27.52
CA MET A 253 -18.33 -7.66 28.96
C MET A 253 -17.26 -6.80 29.68
N ARG A 254 -16.15 -6.46 29.01
CA ARG A 254 -15.03 -5.68 29.59
C ARG A 254 -15.24 -4.18 29.47
N PRO A 255 -15.32 -3.41 30.58
CA PRO A 255 -15.52 -1.96 30.51
C PRO A 255 -14.42 -1.24 29.73
N GLY A 256 -13.16 -1.67 29.86
CA GLY A 256 -12.02 -1.09 29.14
C GLY A 256 -12.11 -1.28 27.62
N LEU A 257 -12.48 -2.47 27.16
CA LEU A 257 -12.67 -2.74 25.73
C LEU A 257 -13.89 -2.00 25.18
N ALA A 258 -15.00 -1.96 25.93
CA ALA A 258 -16.18 -1.21 25.52
C ALA A 258 -15.87 0.29 25.31
N ALA A 259 -15.14 0.91 26.26
CA ALA A 259 -14.69 2.29 26.15
C ALA A 259 -13.73 2.52 24.95
N LEU A 260 -12.83 1.58 24.68
CA LEU A 260 -11.89 1.66 23.57
C LEU A 260 -12.59 1.51 22.22
N MET A 261 -13.56 0.59 22.12
CA MET A 261 -14.38 0.41 20.92
C MET A 261 -15.22 1.64 20.60
N GLU A 262 -15.81 2.30 21.62
CA GLU A 262 -16.54 3.56 21.45
C GLU A 262 -15.65 4.64 20.84
N LEU A 263 -14.43 4.83 21.34
CA LEU A 263 -13.46 5.79 20.80
C LEU A 263 -12.95 5.44 19.40
N ALA A 264 -13.00 4.15 19.04
CA ALA A 264 -12.64 3.65 17.74
C ALA A 264 -13.80 3.68 16.72
N ASP A 265 -15.00 4.10 17.12
CA ASP A 265 -16.27 4.05 16.34
C ASP A 265 -16.63 2.60 15.91
N ILE A 266 -16.27 1.61 16.73
CA ILE A 266 -16.57 0.19 16.52
C ILE A 266 -17.88 -0.16 17.24
N LYS A 267 -18.82 -0.70 16.49
CA LYS A 267 -20.11 -1.17 17.05
C LYS A 267 -19.98 -2.64 17.43
N ALA A 268 -20.09 -2.95 18.71
CA ALA A 268 -19.94 -4.31 19.22
C ALA A 268 -20.76 -5.35 18.43
N ASN A 269 -22.02 -5.09 18.12
CA ASN A 269 -22.91 -6.03 17.42
C ASN A 269 -22.44 -6.46 16.03
N ASN A 270 -21.59 -5.65 15.37
CA ASN A 270 -21.09 -5.91 14.01
C ASN A 270 -19.57 -6.08 13.99
N LEU A 271 -18.92 -6.23 15.14
CA LEU A 271 -17.47 -6.34 15.26
C LEU A 271 -16.93 -7.51 14.42
N THR A 272 -15.85 -7.28 13.69
CA THR A 272 -15.16 -8.22 12.83
C THR A 272 -13.68 -8.35 13.20
N ASP A 273 -12.99 -9.30 12.62
CA ASP A 273 -11.53 -9.43 12.66
C ASP A 273 -10.81 -8.16 12.20
N GLN A 274 -11.35 -7.47 11.19
CA GLN A 274 -10.79 -6.19 10.72
C GLN A 274 -10.89 -5.08 11.78
N ASP A 275 -11.99 -5.02 12.53
CA ASP A 275 -12.14 -4.05 13.63
C ASP A 275 -11.11 -4.30 14.74
N ILE A 276 -10.78 -5.56 15.00
CA ILE A 276 -9.70 -5.92 15.93
C ILE A 276 -8.35 -5.50 15.34
N GLY A 277 -8.02 -5.98 14.13
CA GLY A 277 -6.71 -5.77 13.50
C GLY A 277 -6.37 -4.32 13.18
N PHE A 278 -7.37 -3.49 12.84
CA PHE A 278 -7.16 -2.08 12.47
C PHE A 278 -7.71 -1.07 13.49
N GLY A 279 -8.57 -1.50 14.38
CA GLY A 279 -9.20 -0.64 15.39
C GLY A 279 -8.62 -0.83 16.80
N ILE A 280 -8.69 -2.04 17.37
CA ILE A 280 -8.32 -2.33 18.76
C ILE A 280 -6.80 -2.55 18.89
N ALA A 281 -6.23 -3.51 18.17
CA ALA A 281 -4.83 -3.92 18.30
C ALA A 281 -3.83 -2.77 18.03
N PRO A 282 -4.01 -1.87 17.04
CA PRO A 282 -3.10 -0.73 16.85
C PRO A 282 -3.10 0.27 18.01
N ARG A 283 -4.20 0.37 18.77
CA ARG A 283 -4.30 1.22 19.96
C ARG A 283 -3.49 0.65 21.12
N LEU A 284 -3.64 -0.64 21.40
CA LEU A 284 -2.83 -1.34 22.39
C LEU A 284 -1.34 -1.32 22.02
N ASN A 285 -1.02 -1.65 20.77
CA ASN A 285 0.35 -1.60 20.24
C ASN A 285 1.01 -0.21 20.32
N ALA A 286 0.22 0.86 20.34
CA ALA A 286 0.76 2.23 20.45
C ALA A 286 1.41 2.46 21.82
N LEU A 287 0.93 1.82 22.88
CA LEU A 287 1.51 1.93 24.23
C LEU A 287 2.95 1.47 24.23
N GLY A 288 3.26 0.27 23.76
CA GLY A 288 4.61 -0.25 23.68
C GLY A 288 5.54 0.50 22.72
N ARG A 289 5.00 1.42 21.91
CA ARG A 289 5.79 2.22 20.97
C ARG A 289 6.11 3.62 21.45
N ILE A 290 5.26 4.24 22.27
CA ILE A 290 5.41 5.65 22.66
C ILE A 290 4.99 5.95 24.11
N ALA A 291 4.43 4.99 24.83
CA ALA A 291 3.92 5.15 26.20
C ALA A 291 4.31 3.96 27.10
N ASP A 292 3.54 3.68 28.13
CA ASP A 292 3.74 2.55 29.04
C ASP A 292 2.70 1.45 28.76
N ALA A 293 3.19 0.27 28.38
CA ALA A 293 2.32 -0.86 28.05
C ALA A 293 1.57 -1.44 29.28
N ASN A 294 2.04 -1.18 30.51
CA ASN A 294 1.33 -1.55 31.74
C ASN A 294 -0.07 -0.91 31.83
N ASP A 295 -0.27 0.26 31.21
CA ASP A 295 -1.60 0.91 31.16
C ASP A 295 -2.60 0.15 30.27
N GLY A 296 -2.09 -0.64 29.30
CA GLY A 296 -2.89 -1.58 28.53
C GLY A 296 -3.45 -2.71 29.37
N VAL A 297 -2.62 -3.32 30.21
CA VAL A 297 -3.07 -4.36 31.13
C VAL A 297 -4.09 -3.80 32.12
N LYS A 298 -3.85 -2.60 32.70
CA LYS A 298 -4.82 -1.95 33.59
C LYS A 298 -6.16 -1.68 32.89
N LEU A 299 -6.13 -1.21 31.61
CA LEU A 299 -7.33 -0.98 30.84
C LEU A 299 -8.15 -2.25 30.67
N LEU A 300 -7.48 -3.37 30.31
CA LEU A 300 -8.16 -4.64 30.01
C LEU A 300 -8.70 -5.34 31.28
N THR A 301 -8.07 -5.12 32.44
CA THR A 301 -8.41 -5.79 33.71
C THR A 301 -9.23 -4.90 34.67
N SER A 302 -9.41 -3.61 34.39
CA SER A 302 -10.18 -2.71 35.25
C SER A 302 -11.69 -2.99 35.15
N LEU A 303 -12.32 -3.12 36.33
CA LEU A 303 -13.78 -3.25 36.48
C LEU A 303 -14.47 -1.90 36.77
N ASP A 304 -13.69 -0.83 36.97
CA ASP A 304 -14.24 0.53 37.19
C ASP A 304 -14.44 1.24 35.86
N GLU A 305 -15.70 1.60 35.56
CA GLU A 305 -16.06 2.26 34.30
C GLU A 305 -15.37 3.62 34.11
N ASN A 306 -15.19 4.41 35.21
CA ASN A 306 -14.57 5.72 35.12
C ASN A 306 -13.05 5.60 34.85
N GLU A 307 -12.38 4.66 35.51
CA GLU A 307 -10.99 4.36 35.28
C GLU A 307 -10.80 3.83 33.85
N SER A 308 -11.63 2.91 33.41
CA SER A 308 -11.64 2.36 32.05
C SER A 308 -11.80 3.44 30.98
N GLN A 309 -12.74 4.37 31.15
CA GLN A 309 -12.91 5.49 30.23
C GLN A 309 -11.71 6.45 30.21
N LYS A 310 -11.06 6.66 31.35
CA LYS A 310 -9.84 7.47 31.41
C LYS A 310 -8.69 6.80 30.68
N LEU A 311 -8.40 5.54 30.99
CA LEU A 311 -7.34 4.75 30.36
C LEU A 311 -7.56 4.59 28.85
N ALA A 312 -8.80 4.32 28.40
CA ALA A 312 -9.13 4.22 26.99
C ALA A 312 -8.82 5.52 26.21
N LYS A 313 -9.06 6.70 26.81
CA LYS A 313 -8.70 7.99 26.22
C LYS A 313 -7.19 8.17 26.12
N GLU A 314 -6.43 7.75 27.13
CA GLU A 314 -4.96 7.81 27.13
C GLU A 314 -4.39 6.89 26.02
N VAL A 315 -4.92 5.68 25.88
CA VAL A 315 -4.56 4.72 24.84
C VAL A 315 -4.90 5.24 23.43
N ASP A 316 -6.10 5.80 23.23
CA ASP A 316 -6.48 6.39 21.95
C ASP A 316 -5.63 7.62 21.60
N GLN A 317 -5.27 8.43 22.60
CA GLN A 317 -4.37 9.57 22.40
C GLN A 317 -2.96 9.11 21.99
N ALA A 318 -2.41 8.06 22.64
CA ALA A 318 -1.14 7.46 22.27
C ALA A 318 -1.18 6.95 20.81
N ASN A 319 -2.27 6.30 20.40
CA ASN A 319 -2.42 5.85 19.01
C ASN A 319 -2.45 7.02 18.01
N LYS A 320 -3.15 8.12 18.33
CA LYS A 320 -3.15 9.34 17.49
C LYS A 320 -1.77 9.95 17.36
N GLU A 321 -1.03 10.02 18.47
CA GLU A 321 0.36 10.51 18.46
C GLU A 321 1.26 9.63 17.61
N ARG A 322 1.16 8.29 17.76
CA ARG A 322 1.87 7.34 16.90
C ARG A 322 1.56 7.57 15.42
N GLN A 323 0.27 7.77 15.07
CA GLN A 323 -0.13 8.03 13.68
C GLN A 323 0.48 9.32 13.14
N ASN A 324 0.51 10.39 13.93
CA ASN A 324 1.12 11.66 13.55
C ASN A 324 2.63 11.53 13.33
N LEU A 325 3.33 10.86 14.25
CA LEU A 325 4.77 10.58 14.11
C LEU A 325 5.08 9.78 12.83
N VAL A 326 4.28 8.75 12.54
CA VAL A 326 4.42 7.99 11.30
C VAL A 326 4.20 8.87 10.07
N ALA A 327 3.16 9.71 10.06
CA ALA A 327 2.85 10.58 8.93
C ALA A 327 3.94 11.63 8.67
N GLU A 328 4.53 12.19 9.72
CA GLU A 328 5.64 13.14 9.61
C GLU A 328 6.89 12.49 9.03
N ILE A 329 7.27 11.32 9.55
CA ILE A 329 8.46 10.59 9.08
C ILE A 329 8.28 10.09 7.65
N MET A 330 7.08 9.60 7.29
CA MET A 330 6.77 9.11 5.94
C MET A 330 7.07 10.16 4.87
N LYS A 331 6.69 11.44 5.06
CA LYS A 331 6.94 12.50 4.08
C LYS A 331 8.41 12.65 3.69
N GLU A 332 9.30 12.54 4.66
CA GLU A 332 10.74 12.62 4.42
C GLU A 332 11.31 11.30 3.88
N ALA A 333 10.84 10.17 4.41
CA ALA A 333 11.26 8.83 4.00
C ALA A 333 10.89 8.55 2.54
N GLU A 334 9.67 8.87 2.11
CA GLU A 334 9.21 8.76 0.71
C GLU A 334 10.05 9.63 -0.24
N LYS A 335 10.39 10.85 0.18
CA LYS A 335 11.27 11.71 -0.61
C LYS A 335 12.66 11.11 -0.80
N GLN A 336 13.22 10.48 0.24
CA GLN A 336 14.51 9.78 0.15
C GLN A 336 14.38 8.52 -0.73
N ALA A 337 13.36 7.71 -0.52
CA ALA A 337 13.11 6.49 -1.29
C ALA A 337 12.97 6.77 -2.81
N ASN A 338 12.27 7.86 -3.15
CA ASN A 338 12.01 8.26 -4.53
C ASN A 338 13.13 9.12 -5.15
N SER A 339 14.26 9.32 -4.47
CA SER A 339 15.43 10.01 -5.06
C SER A 339 16.01 9.20 -6.21
N SER A 340 16.57 9.87 -7.24
CA SER A 340 17.16 9.20 -8.39
C SER A 340 18.27 8.20 -8.03
N ALA A 341 19.02 8.47 -6.96
CA ALA A 341 20.04 7.58 -6.44
C ALA A 341 19.45 6.28 -5.84
N ASN A 342 18.32 6.38 -5.11
CA ASN A 342 17.69 5.23 -4.46
C ASN A 342 16.77 4.44 -5.41
N GLN A 343 16.25 5.08 -6.46
CA GLN A 343 15.48 4.37 -7.48
C GLN A 343 16.29 3.28 -8.19
N GLN A 344 17.60 3.50 -8.39
CA GLN A 344 18.49 2.55 -9.05
C GLN A 344 18.97 1.40 -8.15
N LYS A 345 18.76 1.48 -6.84
CA LYS A 345 19.19 0.47 -5.89
C LYS A 345 18.15 -0.64 -5.73
N LYS A 346 18.62 -1.82 -5.35
CA LYS A 346 17.78 -2.98 -5.04
C LYS A 346 17.24 -2.94 -3.61
N THR A 347 17.95 -2.26 -2.70
CA THR A 347 17.64 -2.14 -1.27
C THR A 347 17.61 -0.68 -0.85
N LEU A 348 16.93 -0.35 0.24
CA LEU A 348 16.84 1.02 0.74
C LEU A 348 17.37 1.13 2.18
N LEU A 349 18.32 2.03 2.38
CA LEU A 349 18.74 2.52 3.69
C LEU A 349 18.36 4.00 3.79
N ILE A 350 17.34 4.30 4.59
CA ILE A 350 16.76 5.63 4.77
C ILE A 350 17.12 6.10 6.17
N VAL A 351 17.82 7.22 6.27
CA VAL A 351 18.31 7.74 7.54
C VAL A 351 17.77 9.15 7.76
N GLY A 352 17.11 9.33 8.90
CA GLY A 352 16.63 10.63 9.34
C GLY A 352 17.29 11.10 10.64
N LYS A 353 16.93 12.30 11.06
CA LYS A 353 17.49 12.91 12.27
C LYS A 353 16.39 13.11 13.29
N GLY A 354 16.56 12.47 14.47
CA GLY A 354 15.62 12.64 15.57
C GLY A 354 14.26 12.02 15.38
N TRP A 355 14.12 11.07 14.44
CA TRP A 355 12.89 10.32 14.26
C TRP A 355 12.64 9.38 15.45
N HIS A 356 11.41 9.25 15.86
CA HIS A 356 11.05 8.43 17.01
C HIS A 356 11.26 6.95 16.70
N GLN A 357 12.11 6.28 17.52
CA GLN A 357 12.54 4.90 17.29
C GLN A 357 11.38 3.89 17.27
N GLY A 358 10.35 4.09 18.11
CA GLY A 358 9.19 3.20 18.23
C GLY A 358 8.35 3.05 16.96
N VAL A 359 8.49 3.96 15.98
CA VAL A 359 7.69 3.92 14.75
C VAL A 359 8.50 3.63 13.47
N LEU A 360 9.83 3.51 13.56
CA LEU A 360 10.69 3.27 12.39
C LEU A 360 10.31 2.00 11.63
N GLY A 361 9.95 0.93 12.34
CA GLY A 361 9.52 -0.32 11.73
C GLY A 361 8.22 -0.20 10.93
N ILE A 362 7.28 0.67 11.37
CA ILE A 362 6.04 0.94 10.63
C ILE A 362 6.36 1.67 9.32
N VAL A 363 7.25 2.66 9.38
CA VAL A 363 7.70 3.41 8.21
C VAL A 363 8.45 2.49 7.25
N ALA A 364 9.34 1.62 7.75
CA ALA A 364 10.06 0.64 6.93
C ALA A 364 9.10 -0.30 6.18
N SER A 365 8.07 -0.84 6.87
CA SER A 365 7.05 -1.67 6.24
C SER A 365 6.29 -0.94 5.13
N ARG A 366 5.90 0.31 5.35
CA ARG A 366 5.18 1.10 4.34
C ARG A 366 6.03 1.37 3.10
N ILE A 367 7.27 1.84 3.29
CA ILE A 367 8.19 2.08 2.17
C ILE A 367 8.49 0.78 1.42
N MET A 368 8.71 -0.34 2.12
CA MET A 368 8.89 -1.66 1.51
C MET A 368 7.67 -2.05 0.66
N ASN A 369 6.45 -1.91 1.19
CA ASN A 369 5.22 -2.24 0.46
C ASN A 369 4.99 -1.35 -0.77
N GLU A 370 5.41 -0.09 -0.71
CA GLU A 370 5.30 0.85 -1.83
C GLU A 370 6.33 0.57 -2.92
N THR A 371 7.56 0.22 -2.53
CA THR A 371 8.69 0.09 -3.45
C THR A 371 9.02 -1.33 -3.88
N GLY A 372 8.52 -2.34 -3.16
CA GLY A 372 8.90 -3.74 -3.33
C GLY A 372 10.35 -4.06 -2.93
N LYS A 373 11.03 -3.13 -2.22
CA LYS A 373 12.45 -3.24 -1.87
C LYS A 373 12.64 -3.49 -0.38
N PRO A 374 13.54 -4.40 0.03
CA PRO A 374 13.98 -4.50 1.41
C PRO A 374 14.42 -3.13 1.92
N THR A 375 13.88 -2.70 3.05
CA THR A 375 14.02 -1.32 3.52
C THR A 375 14.43 -1.26 4.98
N ILE A 376 15.51 -0.54 5.27
CA ILE A 376 15.92 -0.15 6.61
C ILE A 376 15.62 1.33 6.79
N VAL A 377 14.83 1.66 7.82
CA VAL A 377 14.61 3.05 8.25
C VAL A 377 15.29 3.25 9.59
N ALA A 378 16.14 4.27 9.66
CA ALA A 378 16.99 4.51 10.81
C ALA A 378 17.02 5.99 11.21
N SER A 379 17.34 6.26 12.45
CA SER A 379 17.42 7.60 13.02
C SER A 379 18.66 7.77 13.88
N THR A 380 19.25 8.96 13.89
CA THR A 380 20.29 9.30 14.87
C THR A 380 19.70 9.28 16.27
N ASP A 381 20.41 8.68 17.21
CA ASP A 381 20.02 8.72 18.62
C ASP A 381 20.13 10.15 19.16
N GLN A 382 19.11 10.60 19.91
CA GLN A 382 19.06 11.97 20.43
C GLN A 382 20.16 12.25 21.48
N ASN A 383 20.53 11.22 22.25
CA ASN A 383 21.52 11.30 23.34
C ASN A 383 22.95 11.01 22.84
N ASN A 384 23.07 10.29 21.73
CA ASN A 384 24.35 9.98 21.09
C ASN A 384 24.24 10.13 19.57
N PRO A 385 24.56 11.32 19.02
CA PRO A 385 24.42 11.61 17.59
C PRO A 385 25.28 10.74 16.66
N THR A 386 26.31 10.06 17.20
CA THR A 386 27.14 9.14 16.41
C THR A 386 26.50 7.75 16.26
N LEU A 387 25.58 7.40 17.16
CA LEU A 387 24.85 6.13 17.13
C LEU A 387 23.55 6.28 16.33
N ILE A 388 23.34 5.37 15.42
CA ILE A 388 22.12 5.27 14.61
C ILE A 388 21.38 4.01 15.04
N LYS A 389 20.08 4.14 15.29
CA LYS A 389 19.18 3.02 15.56
C LYS A 389 18.18 2.88 14.43
N GLY A 390 17.93 1.66 13.98
CA GLY A 390 17.09 1.38 12.84
C GLY A 390 16.22 0.15 12.99
N SER A 391 15.26 0.05 12.12
CA SER A 391 14.42 -1.13 11.95
C SER A 391 14.33 -1.47 10.46
N GLY A 392 14.61 -2.72 10.13
CA GLY A 392 14.52 -3.26 8.78
C GLY A 392 13.26 -4.07 8.55
N ARG A 393 12.77 -4.05 7.32
CA ARG A 393 11.68 -4.89 6.82
C ARG A 393 12.03 -5.42 5.46
N SER A 394 11.63 -6.64 5.18
CA SER A 394 11.96 -7.32 3.93
C SER A 394 10.76 -8.02 3.31
N VAL A 395 10.88 -8.23 1.99
CA VAL A 395 9.99 -9.08 1.20
C VAL A 395 10.44 -10.54 1.30
N ASP A 396 9.54 -11.49 1.06
CA ASP A 396 9.80 -12.93 1.20
C ASP A 396 10.99 -13.43 0.35
N SER A 397 11.22 -12.78 -0.78
CA SER A 397 12.31 -13.13 -1.71
C SER A 397 13.69 -12.65 -1.29
N PHE A 398 13.84 -11.96 -0.14
CA PHE A 398 15.10 -11.47 0.38
C PHE A 398 15.23 -11.68 1.89
N ASN A 399 16.16 -12.52 2.31
CA ASN A 399 16.45 -12.77 3.73
C ASN A 399 17.32 -11.63 4.30
N LEU A 400 16.66 -10.68 4.98
CA LEU A 400 17.34 -9.51 5.54
C LEU A 400 18.24 -9.89 6.72
N PHE A 401 17.83 -10.87 7.54
CA PHE A 401 18.65 -11.31 8.68
C PHE A 401 20.00 -11.84 8.21
N ASN A 402 20.02 -12.78 7.26
CA ASN A 402 21.25 -13.34 6.74
C ASN A 402 22.13 -12.28 6.05
N ALA A 403 21.51 -11.34 5.34
CA ALA A 403 22.20 -10.23 4.70
C ALA A 403 22.93 -9.33 5.71
N LEU A 404 22.35 -9.09 6.89
CA LEU A 404 22.96 -8.27 7.92
C LEU A 404 23.95 -9.08 8.78
N GLU A 405 23.65 -10.35 9.07
CA GLU A 405 24.53 -11.23 9.84
C GLU A 405 25.88 -11.47 9.14
N ALA A 406 25.90 -11.52 7.81
CA ALA A 406 27.15 -11.62 7.03
C ALA A 406 28.10 -10.42 7.24
N HIS A 407 27.59 -9.30 7.75
CA HIS A 407 28.34 -8.05 8.00
C HIS A 407 28.21 -7.58 9.46
N ARG A 408 28.20 -8.53 10.38
CA ARG A 408 27.95 -8.28 11.81
C ARG A 408 28.86 -7.22 12.43
N GLU A 409 30.07 -7.08 11.92
CA GLU A 409 31.06 -6.10 12.38
C GLU A 409 30.64 -4.65 12.15
N LEU A 410 29.67 -4.38 11.28
CA LEU A 410 29.13 -3.03 11.04
C LEU A 410 28.19 -2.55 12.15
N PHE A 411 27.71 -3.48 13.01
CA PHE A 411 26.68 -3.21 14.02
C PHE A 411 27.22 -3.20 15.43
N THR A 412 26.69 -2.30 16.26
CA THR A 412 26.84 -2.35 17.72
C THR A 412 25.85 -3.31 18.34
N THR A 413 24.61 -3.32 17.85
CA THR A 413 23.57 -4.30 18.19
C THR A 413 22.81 -4.69 16.94
N PHE A 414 22.43 -5.95 16.85
CA PHE A 414 21.67 -6.49 15.74
C PHE A 414 20.92 -7.74 16.20
N GLY A 415 19.67 -7.88 15.75
CA GLY A 415 18.85 -9.05 15.98
C GLY A 415 17.54 -8.99 15.17
N GLY A 416 16.90 -10.15 14.98
CA GLY A 416 15.64 -10.25 14.27
C GLY A 416 15.49 -11.55 13.50
N HIS A 417 14.66 -11.52 12.47
CA HIS A 417 14.24 -12.63 11.62
C HIS A 417 14.39 -12.27 10.13
N PRO A 418 14.21 -13.22 9.19
CA PRO A 418 14.36 -12.95 7.76
C PRO A 418 13.60 -11.73 7.23
N ALA A 419 12.39 -11.50 7.72
CA ALA A 419 11.52 -10.41 7.28
C ALA A 419 11.65 -9.11 8.09
N ALA A 420 12.23 -9.15 9.30
CA ALA A 420 12.25 -8.00 10.20
C ALA A 420 13.46 -8.00 11.14
N CYS A 421 14.21 -6.90 11.18
CA CYS A 421 15.40 -6.76 12.04
C CYS A 421 15.40 -5.42 12.79
N GLY A 422 15.92 -5.46 14.04
CA GLY A 422 16.34 -4.30 14.81
C GLY A 422 17.85 -4.17 14.80
N LEU A 423 18.38 -2.95 14.65
CA LEU A 423 19.83 -2.74 14.52
C LEU A 423 20.27 -1.39 15.08
N SER A 424 21.53 -1.35 15.54
CA SER A 424 22.22 -0.11 15.87
C SER A 424 23.62 -0.12 15.26
N PHE A 425 24.09 1.01 14.75
CA PHE A 425 25.40 1.13 14.09
C PHE A 425 25.94 2.56 14.17
N GLU A 426 27.23 2.72 13.97
CA GLU A 426 27.90 4.03 13.98
C GLU A 426 27.58 4.79 12.67
N GLN A 427 27.43 6.11 12.76
CA GLN A 427 27.14 7.01 11.61
C GLN A 427 28.14 6.83 10.46
N GLY A 428 29.41 6.54 10.76
CA GLY A 428 30.45 6.29 9.76
C GLY A 428 30.18 5.05 8.89
N ASN A 429 29.33 4.13 9.32
CA ASN A 429 29.05 2.87 8.63
C ASN A 429 27.87 2.97 7.62
N ILE A 430 27.21 4.13 7.49
CA ILE A 430 26.05 4.28 6.57
C ILE A 430 26.39 3.82 5.14
N ALA A 431 27.49 4.30 4.58
CA ALA A 431 27.89 3.96 3.21
C ALA A 431 28.26 2.48 3.06
N SER A 432 29.02 1.93 4.04
CA SER A 432 29.41 0.53 4.05
C SER A 432 28.19 -0.39 4.19
N LEU A 433 27.24 -0.06 5.04
CA LEU A 433 26.00 -0.82 5.21
C LEU A 433 25.15 -0.82 3.92
N GLN A 434 25.01 0.34 3.25
CA GLN A 434 24.29 0.39 1.98
C GLN A 434 24.98 -0.46 0.90
N THR A 435 26.31 -0.45 0.85
CA THR A 435 27.08 -1.27 -0.10
C THR A 435 26.89 -2.76 0.21
N ALA A 436 27.01 -3.16 1.47
CA ALA A 436 26.79 -4.53 1.92
C ALA A 436 25.39 -5.05 1.55
N LEU A 437 24.36 -4.25 1.76
CA LEU A 437 22.99 -4.61 1.37
C LEU A 437 22.83 -4.83 -0.14
N GLU A 438 23.48 -4.02 -0.99
CA GLU A 438 23.46 -4.21 -2.44
C GLU A 438 24.25 -5.46 -2.89
N GLU A 439 25.38 -5.74 -2.24
CA GLU A 439 26.16 -6.95 -2.47
C GLU A 439 25.36 -8.20 -2.12
N GLU A 440 24.72 -8.21 -0.96
CA GLU A 440 23.86 -9.30 -0.50
C GLU A 440 22.62 -9.48 -1.41
N ALA A 441 22.02 -8.38 -1.89
CA ALA A 441 20.93 -8.44 -2.85
C ALA A 441 21.36 -9.10 -4.18
N ASN A 442 22.61 -8.90 -4.58
CA ASN A 442 23.16 -9.58 -5.75
C ASN A 442 23.45 -11.07 -5.46
N GLN A 443 23.99 -11.40 -4.28
CA GLN A 443 24.27 -12.78 -3.88
C GLN A 443 22.98 -13.61 -3.77
N GLN A 444 21.93 -13.06 -3.17
CA GLN A 444 20.61 -13.68 -3.06
C GLN A 444 19.83 -13.63 -4.38
N LYS A 445 20.40 -13.02 -5.45
CA LYS A 445 19.76 -12.83 -6.77
C LYS A 445 18.42 -12.10 -6.67
N PHE A 446 18.30 -11.21 -5.70
CA PHE A 446 17.09 -10.41 -5.51
C PHE A 446 16.89 -9.45 -6.68
N ASP A 447 15.69 -9.43 -7.21
CA ASP A 447 15.26 -8.52 -8.27
C ASP A 447 13.96 -7.82 -7.85
N PRO A 448 14.00 -6.50 -7.54
CA PRO A 448 12.82 -5.75 -7.12
C PRO A 448 11.78 -5.56 -8.23
N THR A 449 12.10 -5.93 -9.49
CA THR A 449 11.15 -5.86 -10.61
C THR A 449 10.24 -7.09 -10.68
N VAL A 450 10.60 -8.16 -9.97
CA VAL A 450 9.77 -9.38 -9.91
C VAL A 450 8.55 -9.09 -9.02
N LYS A 451 7.38 -9.11 -9.65
CA LYS A 451 6.11 -8.86 -8.96
C LYS A 451 5.79 -9.96 -7.96
N GLN A 452 5.38 -9.56 -6.77
CA GLN A 452 4.85 -10.48 -5.76
C GLN A 452 3.53 -11.09 -6.26
N PRO A 453 3.24 -12.37 -5.93
CA PRO A 453 1.97 -12.98 -6.30
C PRO A 453 0.81 -12.34 -5.54
N LEU A 454 -0.31 -12.13 -6.22
CA LEU A 454 -1.60 -11.81 -5.63
C LEU A 454 -2.55 -12.97 -5.93
N PRO A 455 -2.92 -13.78 -4.94
CA PRO A 455 -3.89 -14.85 -5.13
C PRO A 455 -5.25 -14.27 -5.52
N ILE A 456 -5.79 -14.73 -6.63
CA ILE A 456 -7.14 -14.39 -7.10
C ILE A 456 -8.01 -15.60 -6.86
N ALA A 457 -9.02 -15.47 -6.00
CA ALA A 457 -9.91 -16.58 -5.67
C ALA A 457 -10.71 -17.05 -6.88
N MET A 458 -11.30 -16.14 -7.63
CA MET A 458 -12.00 -16.42 -8.89
C MET A 458 -12.27 -15.14 -9.68
N GLN A 459 -12.70 -15.32 -10.92
CA GLN A 459 -13.25 -14.27 -11.76
C GLN A 459 -14.75 -14.13 -11.52
N LEU A 460 -15.23 -12.89 -11.41
CA LEU A 460 -16.64 -12.54 -11.24
C LEU A 460 -17.08 -11.54 -12.30
N GLU A 461 -18.35 -11.58 -12.64
CA GLU A 461 -19.00 -10.48 -13.35
C GLU A 461 -19.47 -9.42 -12.34
N PRO A 462 -19.50 -8.13 -12.72
CA PRO A 462 -20.01 -7.08 -11.81
C PRO A 462 -21.42 -7.36 -11.26
N ALA A 463 -22.23 -8.14 -11.95
CA ALA A 463 -23.58 -8.52 -11.51
C ALA A 463 -23.59 -9.54 -10.37
N ASP A 464 -22.51 -10.31 -10.18
CA ASP A 464 -22.38 -11.30 -9.10
C ASP A 464 -22.07 -10.62 -7.75
N VAL A 465 -21.62 -9.37 -7.77
CA VAL A 465 -21.26 -8.61 -6.56
C VAL A 465 -22.52 -8.09 -5.87
N THR A 466 -23.05 -8.92 -4.99
CA THR A 466 -24.32 -8.68 -4.28
C THR A 466 -24.13 -8.67 -2.77
N GLN A 467 -25.16 -8.27 -2.03
CA GLN A 467 -25.19 -8.41 -0.57
C GLN A 467 -25.10 -9.88 -0.14
N GLU A 468 -25.66 -10.79 -0.93
CA GLU A 468 -25.58 -12.23 -0.67
C GLU A 468 -24.15 -12.74 -0.78
N LEU A 469 -23.41 -12.33 -1.82
CA LEU A 469 -22.00 -12.64 -1.94
C LEU A 469 -21.20 -12.13 -0.72
N TYR A 470 -21.44 -10.89 -0.28
CA TYR A 470 -20.78 -10.38 0.93
C TYR A 470 -21.09 -11.26 2.15
N ASN A 471 -22.34 -11.65 2.33
CA ASN A 471 -22.73 -12.52 3.44
C ASN A 471 -22.06 -13.90 3.34
N ASP A 472 -21.95 -14.46 2.15
CA ASP A 472 -21.24 -15.72 1.90
C ASP A 472 -19.75 -15.62 2.25
N ILE A 473 -19.09 -14.53 1.84
CA ILE A 473 -17.70 -14.27 2.22
C ILE A 473 -17.54 -14.19 3.74
N GLN A 474 -18.47 -13.52 4.44
CA GLN A 474 -18.42 -13.41 5.90
C GLN A 474 -18.60 -14.76 6.63
N ARG A 475 -19.13 -15.78 5.97
CA ARG A 475 -19.21 -17.13 6.53
C ARG A 475 -17.87 -17.86 6.53
N VAL A 476 -16.91 -17.37 5.75
CA VAL A 476 -15.53 -17.91 5.69
C VAL A 476 -14.60 -17.16 6.67
N ALA A 477 -15.06 -16.07 7.26
CA ALA A 477 -14.31 -15.33 8.29
C ALA A 477 -14.23 -16.14 9.61
N PRO A 478 -13.27 -15.81 10.51
CA PRO A 478 -12.33 -14.69 10.52
C PRO A 478 -11.17 -14.85 9.54
N PHE A 479 -10.67 -13.71 9.01
CA PHE A 479 -9.60 -13.69 8.04
C PHE A 479 -8.23 -13.37 8.68
N GLY A 480 -7.18 -13.92 8.08
CA GLY A 480 -5.79 -13.73 8.48
C GLY A 480 -4.88 -14.66 7.69
N PRO A 481 -3.59 -14.81 8.06
CA PRO A 481 -2.72 -15.81 7.45
C PRO A 481 -3.34 -17.19 7.49
N GLY A 482 -3.16 -17.97 6.43
CA GLY A 482 -3.80 -19.29 6.30
C GLY A 482 -5.28 -19.29 5.90
N ASN A 483 -6.03 -18.21 6.18
CA ASN A 483 -7.41 -17.98 5.74
C ASN A 483 -7.56 -16.54 5.22
N MET A 484 -6.95 -16.26 4.08
CA MET A 484 -6.92 -14.90 3.50
C MET A 484 -8.30 -14.47 2.99
N GLU A 485 -8.63 -13.19 3.22
CA GLU A 485 -9.81 -12.58 2.61
C GLU A 485 -9.75 -12.69 1.09
N PRO A 486 -10.79 -13.23 0.40
CA PRO A 486 -10.72 -13.53 -1.02
C PRO A 486 -10.63 -12.25 -1.87
N VAL A 487 -9.72 -12.27 -2.83
CA VAL A 487 -9.59 -11.26 -3.88
C VAL A 487 -10.21 -11.80 -5.16
N PHE A 488 -11.05 -11.01 -5.79
CA PHE A 488 -11.76 -11.35 -7.01
C PHE A 488 -11.26 -10.53 -8.19
N GLU A 489 -11.25 -11.13 -9.37
CA GLU A 489 -10.94 -10.45 -10.64
C GLU A 489 -12.24 -10.07 -11.34
N LEU A 490 -12.36 -8.81 -11.73
CA LEU A 490 -13.42 -8.28 -12.58
C LEU A 490 -12.80 -7.82 -13.91
N ASN A 491 -13.18 -8.47 -15.00
CA ASN A 491 -12.60 -8.20 -16.30
C ASN A 491 -13.43 -7.23 -17.13
N ASN A 492 -12.74 -6.40 -17.93
CA ASN A 492 -13.32 -5.48 -18.91
C ASN A 492 -14.45 -4.61 -18.34
N VAL A 493 -14.22 -4.03 -17.15
CA VAL A 493 -15.22 -3.21 -16.47
C VAL A 493 -15.33 -1.82 -17.10
N LYS A 494 -16.55 -1.29 -17.16
CA LYS A 494 -16.79 0.09 -17.59
C LYS A 494 -16.75 1.02 -16.38
N VAL A 495 -15.71 1.85 -16.30
CA VAL A 495 -15.49 2.84 -15.22
C VAL A 495 -16.31 4.10 -15.48
N VAL A 496 -16.93 4.65 -14.42
CA VAL A 496 -17.68 5.91 -14.43
C VAL A 496 -17.51 6.64 -13.09
N ASP A 497 -17.87 7.92 -13.01
CA ASP A 497 -17.94 8.73 -11.79
C ASP A 497 -16.65 8.79 -10.96
N VAL A 498 -15.50 8.95 -11.62
CA VAL A 498 -14.17 9.01 -10.98
C VAL A 498 -14.03 10.30 -10.16
N LYS A 499 -13.65 10.16 -8.87
CA LYS A 499 -13.45 11.27 -7.92
C LYS A 499 -12.31 10.97 -6.97
N THR A 500 -11.49 11.96 -6.70
CA THR A 500 -10.51 11.87 -5.60
C THR A 500 -11.14 12.19 -4.26
N MET A 501 -10.61 11.62 -3.19
CA MET A 501 -11.03 11.82 -1.81
C MET A 501 -9.83 12.12 -0.90
N GLY A 502 -10.11 12.64 0.31
CA GLY A 502 -9.11 13.06 1.27
C GLY A 502 -8.67 14.52 1.07
N GLN A 503 -8.03 15.10 2.09
CA GLN A 503 -7.62 16.51 2.08
C GLN A 503 -6.57 16.82 1.01
N GLU A 504 -5.68 15.86 0.72
CA GLU A 504 -4.61 15.96 -0.26
C GLU A 504 -4.95 15.19 -1.56
N HIS A 505 -6.22 14.83 -1.80
CA HIS A 505 -6.66 14.03 -2.96
C HIS A 505 -5.94 12.67 -3.08
N GLN A 506 -5.48 12.11 -1.97
CA GLN A 506 -4.65 10.91 -1.93
C GLN A 506 -5.41 9.60 -2.16
N HIS A 507 -6.74 9.61 -2.03
CA HIS A 507 -7.58 8.42 -2.25
C HIS A 507 -8.46 8.59 -3.48
N LEU A 508 -8.95 7.48 -4.02
CA LEU A 508 -9.79 7.45 -5.20
C LEU A 508 -11.11 6.73 -4.90
N LYS A 509 -12.18 7.24 -5.47
CA LYS A 509 -13.49 6.61 -5.53
C LYS A 509 -14.02 6.69 -6.95
N PHE A 510 -14.48 5.58 -7.50
CA PHE A 510 -15.15 5.53 -8.80
C PHE A 510 -16.26 4.50 -8.77
N SER A 511 -17.00 4.39 -9.85
CA SER A 511 -18.02 3.37 -10.01
C SER A 511 -17.74 2.52 -11.24
N ILE A 512 -18.18 1.28 -11.21
CA ILE A 512 -18.24 0.41 -12.39
C ILE A 512 -19.68 0.07 -12.70
N VAL A 513 -19.99 -0.06 -13.99
CA VAL A 513 -21.36 -0.37 -14.46
C VAL A 513 -21.66 -1.83 -14.16
N SER A 514 -22.77 -2.10 -13.45
CA SER A 514 -23.30 -3.43 -13.14
C SER A 514 -24.78 -3.49 -13.48
N GLY A 515 -25.10 -3.93 -14.68
CA GLY A 515 -26.49 -3.98 -15.16
C GLY A 515 -27.20 -2.63 -15.14
N LYS A 516 -28.18 -2.45 -14.25
CA LYS A 516 -28.95 -1.19 -14.09
C LYS A 516 -28.40 -0.29 -12.99
N GLU A 517 -27.54 -0.79 -12.13
CA GLU A 517 -26.95 -0.06 -11.01
C GLU A 517 -25.43 0.05 -11.18
N ASN A 518 -24.82 0.96 -10.46
CA ASN A 518 -23.37 1.12 -10.44
C ASN A 518 -22.82 0.61 -9.11
N LEU A 519 -21.75 -0.19 -9.18
CA LEU A 519 -20.99 -0.59 -7.99
C LEU A 519 -19.92 0.44 -7.68
N THR A 520 -19.84 0.84 -6.43
CA THR A 520 -18.78 1.74 -5.94
C THR A 520 -17.48 0.98 -5.75
N VAL A 521 -16.38 1.53 -6.22
CA VAL A 521 -15.01 1.07 -5.96
C VAL A 521 -14.25 2.15 -5.18
N VAL A 522 -13.58 1.77 -4.10
CA VAL A 522 -12.74 2.63 -3.28
C VAL A 522 -11.29 2.16 -3.37
N ALA A 523 -10.37 3.08 -3.57
CA ALA A 523 -8.93 2.81 -3.66
C ALA A 523 -8.16 3.77 -2.75
N PHE A 524 -7.74 3.29 -1.59
CA PHE A 524 -6.95 4.07 -0.65
C PHE A 524 -5.51 4.26 -1.13
N GLY A 525 -4.99 5.49 -0.99
CA GLY A 525 -3.63 5.83 -1.41
C GLY A 525 -3.41 5.92 -2.93
N GLN A 526 -4.45 5.73 -3.74
CA GLN A 526 -4.35 5.61 -5.20
C GLN A 526 -4.99 6.80 -5.95
N GLY A 527 -5.02 7.99 -5.35
CA GLY A 527 -5.58 9.19 -5.97
C GLY A 527 -4.92 9.60 -7.29
N ASN A 528 -3.66 9.20 -7.50
CA ASN A 528 -2.90 9.41 -8.72
C ASN A 528 -3.51 8.69 -9.95
N LEU A 529 -4.33 7.66 -9.75
CA LEU A 529 -5.03 6.95 -10.83
C LEU A 529 -6.26 7.69 -11.37
N ALA A 530 -6.68 8.78 -10.71
CA ALA A 530 -7.90 9.51 -11.10
C ALA A 530 -7.89 9.98 -12.55
N THR A 531 -6.79 10.60 -13.00
CA THR A 531 -6.64 11.07 -14.38
C THR A 531 -6.74 9.93 -15.38
N LEU A 532 -6.12 8.80 -15.05
CA LEU A 532 -6.10 7.60 -15.86
C LEU A 532 -7.49 6.98 -16.03
N LEU A 533 -8.22 6.83 -14.92
CA LEU A 533 -9.54 6.18 -14.91
C LEU A 533 -10.67 7.12 -15.32
N SER A 534 -10.45 8.43 -15.39
CA SER A 534 -11.48 9.39 -15.85
C SER A 534 -11.85 9.22 -17.32
N ALA A 535 -10.93 8.73 -18.15
CA ALA A 535 -11.17 8.42 -19.54
C ALA A 535 -10.31 7.22 -19.96
N PRO A 536 -10.60 6.01 -19.44
CA PRO A 536 -9.82 4.83 -19.76
C PRO A 536 -10.04 4.49 -21.24
N THR A 537 -8.96 4.28 -21.96
CA THR A 537 -8.97 3.98 -23.40
C THR A 537 -8.78 2.50 -23.70
N GLY A 538 -8.31 1.74 -22.71
CA GLY A 538 -8.14 0.29 -22.80
C GLY A 538 -9.14 -0.49 -21.96
N GLN A 539 -9.04 -1.80 -22.01
CA GLN A 539 -9.84 -2.72 -21.19
C GLN A 539 -9.34 -2.67 -19.73
N VAL A 540 -10.22 -2.27 -18.81
CA VAL A 540 -9.90 -2.16 -17.39
C VAL A 540 -10.26 -3.46 -16.69
N ASN A 541 -9.26 -4.10 -16.07
CA ASN A 541 -9.44 -5.25 -15.19
C ASN A 541 -9.10 -4.83 -13.76
N LEU A 542 -9.87 -5.30 -12.80
CA LEU A 542 -9.71 -4.97 -11.38
C LEU A 542 -9.50 -6.22 -10.54
N ALA A 543 -8.55 -6.18 -9.62
CA ALA A 543 -8.46 -7.11 -8.50
C ALA A 543 -9.05 -6.40 -7.27
N VAL A 544 -10.11 -6.99 -6.69
CA VAL A 544 -10.91 -6.32 -5.67
C VAL A 544 -11.30 -7.26 -4.53
N LYS A 545 -11.49 -6.69 -3.34
CA LYS A 545 -12.21 -7.31 -2.23
C LYS A 545 -13.62 -6.74 -2.14
N VAL A 546 -14.55 -7.53 -1.60
CA VAL A 546 -15.95 -7.13 -1.42
C VAL A 546 -16.15 -6.67 0.01
N SER A 547 -16.62 -5.45 0.20
CA SER A 547 -16.89 -4.89 1.53
C SER A 547 -18.29 -4.29 1.64
N LEU A 548 -18.71 -3.99 2.86
CA LEU A 548 -20.00 -3.36 3.14
C LEU A 548 -19.79 -1.93 3.60
N ASN A 549 -20.42 -0.99 2.92
CA ASN A 549 -20.48 0.39 3.35
C ASN A 549 -21.81 0.65 4.09
N GLU A 550 -21.74 1.15 5.31
CA GLU A 550 -22.91 1.58 6.07
C GLU A 550 -22.92 3.12 6.19
N TRP A 551 -23.91 3.75 5.58
CA TRP A 551 -24.08 5.19 5.66
C TRP A 551 -25.49 5.56 6.04
N ARG A 552 -25.68 6.24 7.19
CA ARG A 552 -26.99 6.65 7.71
C ARG A 552 -27.98 5.49 7.86
N GLY A 553 -27.48 4.31 8.26
CA GLY A 553 -28.28 3.10 8.41
C GLY A 553 -28.62 2.35 7.11
N LYS A 554 -28.18 2.87 5.97
CA LYS A 554 -28.31 2.16 4.68
C LYS A 554 -27.03 1.37 4.41
N LYS A 555 -27.17 0.05 4.28
CA LYS A 555 -26.07 -0.83 3.87
C LYS A 555 -26.02 -0.96 2.35
N SER A 556 -24.83 -0.92 1.78
CA SER A 556 -24.58 -1.13 0.36
C SER A 556 -23.24 -1.82 0.17
N VAL A 557 -23.20 -2.76 -0.77
CA VAL A 557 -21.95 -3.42 -1.15
C VAL A 557 -21.06 -2.42 -1.89
N GLN A 558 -19.77 -2.45 -1.60
CA GLN A 558 -18.73 -1.73 -2.31
C GLN A 558 -17.52 -2.62 -2.54
N LEU A 559 -16.66 -2.22 -3.44
CA LEU A 559 -15.41 -2.90 -3.76
C LEU A 559 -14.22 -2.11 -3.23
N MET A 560 -13.24 -2.81 -2.69
CA MET A 560 -11.95 -2.28 -2.29
C MET A 560 -10.92 -2.68 -3.34
N LEU A 561 -10.30 -1.71 -3.99
CA LEU A 561 -9.30 -1.97 -5.03
C LEU A 561 -7.97 -2.41 -4.41
N GLU A 562 -7.53 -3.61 -4.78
CA GLU A 562 -6.19 -4.14 -4.44
C GLU A 562 -5.19 -3.82 -5.55
N ASP A 563 -5.57 -4.07 -6.81
CA ASP A 563 -4.73 -3.82 -7.98
C ASP A 563 -5.59 -3.59 -9.24
N LEU A 564 -5.00 -3.02 -10.27
CA LEU A 564 -5.67 -2.83 -11.56
C LEU A 564 -4.72 -3.09 -12.73
N GLN A 565 -5.32 -3.48 -13.85
CA GLN A 565 -4.66 -3.61 -15.14
C GLN A 565 -5.46 -2.84 -16.19
N ILE A 566 -4.77 -2.17 -17.09
CA ILE A 566 -5.41 -1.61 -18.30
C ILE A 566 -4.68 -2.17 -19.52
N ASN A 567 -5.37 -3.01 -20.28
CA ASN A 567 -4.89 -3.58 -21.53
C ASN A 567 -5.15 -2.61 -22.68
N GLY A 568 -4.26 -2.61 -23.69
CA GLY A 568 -4.28 -1.65 -24.80
C GLY A 568 -3.56 -0.34 -24.49
N THR A 569 -3.55 0.57 -25.46
CA THR A 569 -2.90 1.88 -25.33
C THR A 569 -3.69 2.82 -24.43
N VAL A 570 -3.03 3.38 -23.43
CA VAL A 570 -3.64 4.33 -22.48
C VAL A 570 -3.30 5.77 -22.88
N ILE A 571 -4.32 6.59 -23.13
CA ILE A 571 -4.15 8.02 -23.38
C ILE A 571 -4.26 8.78 -22.05
N ILE A 572 -3.23 9.58 -21.73
CA ILE A 572 -3.18 10.39 -20.49
C ILE A 572 -3.27 11.86 -20.89
N ASP A 573 -4.40 12.51 -20.60
CA ASP A 573 -4.59 13.93 -20.83
C ASP A 573 -4.05 14.78 -19.68
N GLU A 574 -2.86 15.34 -19.86
CA GLU A 574 -2.24 16.31 -18.96
C GLU A 574 -1.91 17.60 -19.72
N ARG A 575 -2.78 18.00 -20.65
CA ARG A 575 -2.61 19.23 -21.46
C ARG A 575 -2.38 20.43 -20.56
N THR A 576 -1.33 21.22 -20.87
CA THR A 576 -0.92 22.33 -20.04
C THR A 576 -0.46 23.54 -20.84
N ASN A 577 -0.68 24.72 -20.28
CA ASN A 577 -0.11 25.97 -20.79
C ASN A 577 1.19 26.38 -20.10
N LYS A 578 1.68 25.55 -19.15
CA LYS A 578 2.91 25.80 -18.40
C LYS A 578 3.66 24.48 -18.16
N LEU A 579 4.88 24.38 -18.67
CA LEU A 579 5.77 23.26 -18.39
C LEU A 579 6.55 23.51 -17.08
N THR A 580 6.55 22.50 -16.21
CA THR A 580 7.30 22.48 -14.95
C THR A 580 8.15 21.21 -14.86
N PRO A 581 9.29 21.21 -14.13
CA PRO A 581 10.15 20.03 -14.02
C PRO A 581 9.44 18.78 -13.53
N GLN A 582 8.39 18.92 -12.69
CA GLN A 582 7.60 17.82 -12.15
C GLN A 582 6.81 17.03 -13.21
N LEU A 583 6.61 17.61 -14.41
CA LEU A 583 5.95 16.93 -15.52
C LEU A 583 6.86 15.92 -16.24
N PHE A 584 8.17 15.95 -15.97
CA PHE A 584 9.15 15.09 -16.65
C PHE A 584 9.48 13.90 -15.77
N ARG A 585 9.11 12.69 -16.25
CA ARG A 585 9.34 11.40 -15.58
C ARG A 585 10.54 10.70 -16.22
N SER A 586 11.32 9.97 -15.46
CA SER A 586 12.57 9.37 -15.96
C SER A 586 12.36 8.24 -16.97
N SER A 587 11.15 7.69 -17.10
CA SER A 587 10.83 6.49 -17.89
C SER A 587 10.02 6.75 -19.16
N ASP A 588 9.73 8.01 -19.50
CA ASP A 588 8.95 8.35 -20.69
C ASP A 588 9.86 8.81 -21.83
N TYR A 589 9.50 8.48 -23.07
CA TYR A 589 10.03 9.17 -24.25
C TYR A 589 9.31 10.50 -24.47
N TYR A 590 10.06 11.60 -24.59
CA TYR A 590 9.53 12.94 -24.79
C TYR A 590 9.76 13.38 -26.23
N ILE A 591 8.66 13.48 -26.98
CA ILE A 591 8.70 13.94 -28.37
C ILE A 591 8.48 15.44 -28.40
N VAL A 592 9.46 16.17 -28.95
CA VAL A 592 9.52 17.63 -28.95
C VAL A 592 9.77 18.15 -30.35
N ARG A 593 8.82 18.87 -30.91
CA ARG A 593 8.92 19.48 -32.25
C ARG A 593 9.77 20.75 -32.26
N GLU A 594 9.66 21.60 -31.20
CA GLU A 594 10.36 22.86 -31.12
C GLU A 594 11.77 22.70 -30.55
N PRO A 595 12.88 22.94 -31.32
CA PRO A 595 14.25 22.69 -30.85
C PRO A 595 14.60 23.40 -29.53
N ARG A 596 14.21 24.67 -29.38
CA ARG A 596 14.47 25.43 -28.14
C ARG A 596 13.77 24.86 -26.93
N LEU A 597 12.61 24.26 -27.13
CA LEU A 597 11.86 23.59 -26.07
C LEU A 597 12.57 22.30 -25.66
N ARG A 598 13.08 21.54 -26.64
CA ARG A 598 13.88 20.33 -26.42
C ARG A 598 15.12 20.61 -25.56
N ASP A 599 15.89 21.67 -25.87
CA ASP A 599 17.07 22.06 -25.10
C ASP A 599 16.74 22.39 -23.64
N ASN A 600 15.56 22.95 -23.39
CA ASN A 600 15.10 23.29 -22.05
C ASN A 600 14.65 22.06 -21.24
N ILE A 601 14.19 21.01 -21.88
CA ILE A 601 13.66 19.79 -21.26
C ILE A 601 14.75 18.76 -21.03
N ALA A 602 15.70 18.64 -21.93
CA ALA A 602 16.76 17.63 -21.89
C ALA A 602 17.49 17.53 -20.54
N PRO A 603 17.78 18.61 -19.79
CA PRO A 603 18.40 18.50 -18.47
C PRO A 603 17.54 17.82 -17.39
N HIS A 604 16.24 17.67 -17.62
CA HIS A 604 15.28 17.08 -16.67
C HIS A 604 14.89 15.64 -17.01
N VAL A 605 15.42 15.08 -18.10
CA VAL A 605 15.10 13.78 -18.65
C VAL A 605 16.38 12.96 -18.80
N ALA A 606 16.29 11.63 -18.69
CA ALA A 606 17.44 10.75 -18.93
C ALA A 606 17.99 10.92 -20.36
N PRO A 607 19.31 10.81 -20.57
CA PRO A 607 19.91 10.90 -21.91
C PRO A 607 19.30 9.89 -22.88
N GLY A 608 18.94 10.35 -24.09
CA GLY A 608 18.34 9.51 -25.13
C GLY A 608 16.80 9.43 -25.10
N TYR A 609 16.16 9.96 -24.05
CA TYR A 609 14.69 9.94 -23.94
C TYR A 609 13.98 11.21 -24.45
N THR A 610 14.73 12.23 -24.89
CA THR A 610 14.16 13.43 -25.51
C THR A 610 14.45 13.38 -27.03
N LEU A 611 13.38 13.22 -27.82
CA LEU A 611 13.45 12.98 -29.25
C LEU A 611 12.92 14.18 -30.03
N SER A 612 13.57 14.51 -31.17
CA SER A 612 12.99 15.31 -32.24
C SER A 612 11.95 14.52 -33.02
N ILE A 613 11.17 15.16 -33.89
CA ILE A 613 10.23 14.46 -34.75
C ILE A 613 10.93 13.48 -35.70
N GLU A 614 12.09 13.87 -36.25
CA GLU A 614 12.88 13.03 -37.16
C GLU A 614 13.48 11.79 -36.47
N GLU A 615 13.81 11.90 -35.18
CA GLU A 615 14.25 10.79 -34.35
C GLU A 615 13.06 9.91 -33.96
N ALA A 616 11.93 10.52 -33.56
CA ALA A 616 10.72 9.81 -33.15
C ALA A 616 10.14 8.93 -34.27
N ILE A 617 10.12 9.43 -35.53
CA ILE A 617 9.63 8.67 -36.69
C ILE A 617 10.44 7.37 -36.94
N LYS A 618 11.64 7.25 -36.39
CA LYS A 618 12.53 6.10 -36.56
C LYS A 618 12.63 5.23 -35.31
N THR A 619 11.85 5.52 -34.30
CA THR A 619 11.88 4.85 -33.00
C THR A 619 10.63 3.98 -32.89
N ASP A 620 10.79 2.71 -32.54
CA ASP A 620 9.69 1.83 -32.15
C ASP A 620 9.26 2.12 -30.71
N PHE A 621 8.01 2.46 -30.52
CA PHE A 621 7.42 2.74 -29.21
C PHE A 621 6.57 1.60 -28.65
N SER A 622 6.63 0.41 -29.25
CA SER A 622 5.91 -0.78 -28.77
C SER A 622 6.16 -1.04 -27.29
N GLY A 623 5.10 -1.05 -26.48
CA GLY A 623 5.18 -1.22 -25.02
C GLY A 623 5.81 -0.05 -24.25
N GLN A 624 6.18 1.06 -24.92
CA GLN A 624 6.83 2.21 -24.30
C GLN A 624 5.83 3.29 -23.85
N ARG A 625 6.30 4.17 -22.97
CA ARG A 625 5.58 5.36 -22.55
C ARG A 625 6.05 6.55 -23.36
N VAL A 626 5.13 7.21 -24.07
CA VAL A 626 5.42 8.33 -24.97
C VAL A 626 4.71 9.58 -24.50
N THR A 627 5.41 10.69 -24.42
CA THR A 627 4.83 12.01 -24.08
C THR A 627 4.97 12.97 -25.26
N LEU A 628 3.84 13.43 -25.80
CA LEU A 628 3.79 14.52 -26.77
C LEU A 628 3.88 15.83 -26.01
N VAL A 629 5.04 16.49 -26.06
CA VAL A 629 5.30 17.70 -25.27
C VAL A 629 4.65 18.93 -25.87
N ASP A 630 4.77 19.12 -27.19
CA ASP A 630 4.11 20.17 -27.96
C ASP A 630 3.19 19.59 -29.04
N CYS A 631 2.24 20.40 -29.50
CA CYS A 631 1.26 19.96 -30.48
C CYS A 631 1.91 19.64 -31.84
N PRO A 632 1.65 18.46 -32.44
CA PRO A 632 2.08 18.13 -33.80
C PRO A 632 1.64 19.20 -34.80
N SER A 633 2.35 19.35 -35.93
CA SER A 633 2.01 20.33 -36.93
C SER A 633 0.91 19.88 -37.91
N SER A 634 0.57 18.59 -37.90
CA SER A 634 -0.49 17.99 -38.70
C SER A 634 -0.89 16.63 -38.13
N GLU A 635 -2.06 16.15 -38.55
CA GLU A 635 -2.52 14.79 -38.26
C GLU A 635 -1.57 13.75 -38.89
N GLU A 636 -1.09 14.00 -40.11
CA GLU A 636 -0.15 13.12 -40.81
C GLU A 636 1.19 12.97 -40.07
N MET A 637 1.72 14.07 -39.50
CA MET A 637 2.92 13.99 -38.66
C MET A 637 2.69 13.09 -37.41
N LEU A 638 1.52 13.18 -36.80
CA LEU A 638 1.15 12.33 -35.67
C LEU A 638 1.15 10.86 -36.09
N LYS A 639 0.59 10.53 -37.25
CA LYS A 639 0.58 9.17 -37.77
C LYS A 639 1.98 8.66 -38.10
N GLN A 640 2.85 9.51 -38.64
CA GLN A 640 4.25 9.14 -38.95
C GLN A 640 5.07 8.82 -37.70
N ILE A 641 4.79 9.46 -36.55
CA ILE A 641 5.50 9.20 -35.30
C ILE A 641 5.35 7.75 -34.85
N PHE A 642 4.17 7.15 -35.08
CA PHE A 642 3.85 5.79 -34.64
C PHE A 642 3.80 4.79 -35.81
N ALA A 643 4.33 5.14 -36.99
CA ALA A 643 4.25 4.30 -38.18
C ALA A 643 5.21 3.10 -38.17
N GLU A 644 6.31 3.17 -37.44
CA GLU A 644 7.35 2.13 -37.33
C GLU A 644 7.12 1.21 -36.13
N ASP A 645 6.06 1.43 -35.35
CA ASP A 645 5.76 0.60 -34.17
C ASP A 645 5.35 -0.82 -34.61
N GLU A 646 6.06 -1.84 -34.08
CA GLU A 646 5.72 -3.26 -34.31
C GLU A 646 4.50 -3.70 -33.46
N GLY A 647 4.20 -2.95 -32.40
CA GLY A 647 3.08 -3.16 -31.48
C GLY A 647 2.60 -1.82 -30.93
N GLU A 648 1.63 -1.87 -30.02
CA GLU A 648 1.04 -0.65 -29.46
C GLU A 648 1.95 -0.01 -28.39
N PRO A 649 2.04 1.34 -28.32
CA PRO A 649 2.63 2.02 -27.19
C PRO A 649 1.84 1.74 -25.90
N ALA A 650 2.53 1.60 -24.77
CA ALA A 650 1.86 1.38 -23.48
C ALA A 650 1.03 2.59 -23.07
N THR A 651 1.58 3.79 -23.23
CA THR A 651 0.86 5.04 -22.96
C THR A 651 1.24 6.13 -23.94
N ILE A 652 0.26 6.97 -24.31
CA ILE A 652 0.47 8.23 -25.00
C ILE A 652 0.00 9.36 -24.08
N ARG A 653 0.93 10.11 -23.56
CA ARG A 653 0.68 11.25 -22.66
C ARG A 653 0.68 12.54 -23.42
N LEU A 654 -0.31 13.38 -23.20
CA LEU A 654 -0.55 14.62 -23.91
C LEU A 654 -0.25 15.82 -23.01
N LEU A 655 0.90 16.47 -23.16
CA LEU A 655 1.16 17.80 -22.58
C LEU A 655 0.76 18.91 -23.53
N LEU A 656 0.98 18.72 -24.82
CA LEU A 656 0.59 19.55 -25.97
C LEU A 656 0.79 21.07 -25.73
N TYR A 657 1.88 21.43 -25.05
CA TYR A 657 2.24 22.82 -24.78
C TYR A 657 2.35 23.62 -26.08
N GLN A 658 1.76 24.79 -26.10
CA GLN A 658 1.82 25.67 -27.27
C GLN A 658 1.78 27.14 -26.87
N ARG A 659 2.70 27.95 -27.43
CA ARG A 659 2.77 29.41 -27.17
C ARG A 659 1.75 30.18 -28.00
N LYS A 660 1.44 29.71 -29.21
CA LYS A 660 0.52 30.34 -30.15
C LYS A 660 -0.33 29.27 -30.82
N SER A 661 -1.62 29.49 -30.92
CA SER A 661 -2.55 28.56 -31.53
C SER A 661 -2.99 29.05 -32.94
N ALA A 662 -2.81 28.17 -33.91
CA ALA A 662 -3.32 28.38 -35.28
C ALA A 662 -4.86 28.37 -35.29
N TYR A 663 -5.48 27.55 -34.48
CA TYR A 663 -6.93 27.47 -34.33
C TYR A 663 -7.52 28.79 -33.81
N LEU A 664 -6.97 29.33 -32.72
CA LEU A 664 -7.42 30.61 -32.14
C LEU A 664 -7.12 31.81 -33.07
N ALA A 665 -6.03 31.78 -33.82
CA ALA A 665 -5.74 32.80 -34.82
C ALA A 665 -6.76 32.79 -35.97
N GLY A 666 -7.28 31.61 -36.26
CA GLY A 666 -8.20 31.39 -37.38
C GLY A 666 -7.54 31.44 -38.74
N LEU A 667 -8.20 30.86 -39.74
CA LEU A 667 -7.74 30.91 -41.13
C LEU A 667 -8.24 32.17 -41.83
N PRO A 668 -7.43 32.77 -42.75
CA PRO A 668 -7.85 33.89 -43.54
C PRO A 668 -8.99 33.49 -44.49
N THR A 669 -10.03 34.28 -44.52
CA THR A 669 -11.14 34.13 -45.48
C THR A 669 -10.78 34.77 -46.82
N ARG A 670 -11.57 34.45 -47.86
CA ARG A 670 -11.43 35.10 -49.15
C ARG A 670 -11.62 36.62 -49.05
N ASN A 671 -12.47 37.08 -48.14
CA ASN A 671 -12.67 38.49 -47.89
C ASN A 671 -11.46 39.16 -47.25
N ASP A 672 -10.81 38.48 -46.30
CA ASP A 672 -9.59 38.98 -45.65
C ASP A 672 -8.47 39.17 -46.69
N PHE A 673 -8.27 38.17 -47.57
CA PHE A 673 -7.30 38.28 -48.64
C PHE A 673 -7.65 39.42 -49.63
N ALA A 674 -8.92 39.58 -49.95
CA ALA A 674 -9.36 40.67 -50.85
C ALA A 674 -9.14 42.06 -50.22
N GLN A 675 -9.35 42.21 -48.90
CA GLN A 675 -9.09 43.46 -48.17
C GLN A 675 -7.60 43.75 -48.14
N LEU A 676 -6.76 42.79 -47.81
CA LEU A 676 -5.30 42.95 -47.77
C LEU A 676 -4.76 43.26 -49.18
N TYR A 677 -5.23 42.58 -50.22
CA TYR A 677 -4.87 42.81 -51.61
C TYR A 677 -5.13 44.26 -52.02
N ARG A 678 -6.35 44.76 -51.79
CA ARG A 678 -6.74 46.15 -52.11
C ARG A 678 -5.88 47.15 -51.34
N PHE A 679 -5.55 46.87 -50.11
CA PHE A 679 -4.73 47.71 -49.30
C PHE A 679 -3.28 47.81 -49.85
N ILE A 680 -2.64 46.67 -50.13
CA ILE A 680 -1.27 46.60 -50.65
C ILE A 680 -1.22 47.18 -52.08
N TYR A 681 -2.21 46.91 -52.92
CA TYR A 681 -2.33 47.49 -54.25
C TYR A 681 -2.34 49.03 -54.23
N LYS A 682 -3.05 49.63 -53.27
CA LYS A 682 -3.12 51.06 -53.09
C LYS A 682 -1.81 51.68 -52.57
N GLN A 683 -1.13 50.99 -51.67
CA GLN A 683 0.12 51.51 -51.03
C GLN A 683 1.35 51.26 -51.89
N LYS A 684 1.36 50.23 -52.72
CA LYS A 684 2.44 49.77 -53.63
C LYS A 684 3.69 49.27 -52.85
N GLU A 685 4.10 49.95 -51.81
CA GLU A 685 5.24 49.60 -50.97
C GLU A 685 4.90 49.82 -49.47
N LEU A 686 5.42 48.92 -48.60
CA LEU A 686 5.27 49.01 -47.14
C LEU A 686 6.59 48.64 -46.45
N LYS A 687 6.97 49.38 -45.38
CA LYS A 687 8.09 48.97 -44.53
C LYS A 687 7.64 47.79 -43.66
N TRP A 688 8.13 46.59 -43.97
CA TRP A 688 7.77 45.35 -43.28
C TRP A 688 8.97 44.76 -42.54
N PRO A 689 8.84 44.41 -41.26
CA PRO A 689 7.58 44.26 -40.46
C PRO A 689 7.19 45.53 -39.66
N ILE A 690 7.84 46.66 -39.79
CA ILE A 690 7.62 47.85 -38.98
C ILE A 690 6.17 48.35 -39.02
N GLN A 691 5.56 48.37 -40.22
CA GLN A 691 4.18 48.81 -40.39
C GLN A 691 3.13 47.71 -40.18
N ALA A 692 3.52 46.47 -39.90
CA ALA A 692 2.62 45.34 -39.76
C ALA A 692 1.49 45.58 -38.74
N LYS A 693 1.84 46.17 -37.57
CA LYS A 693 0.87 46.46 -36.48
C LYS A 693 -0.16 47.53 -36.93
N ALA A 694 0.27 48.55 -37.68
CA ALA A 694 -0.65 49.57 -38.23
C ALA A 694 -1.59 48.97 -39.23
N VAL A 695 -1.10 48.10 -40.13
CA VAL A 695 -1.92 47.39 -41.15
C VAL A 695 -2.94 46.44 -40.46
N SER A 696 -2.48 45.68 -39.44
CA SER A 696 -3.33 44.83 -38.63
C SER A 696 -4.51 45.58 -38.00
N ASN A 697 -4.22 46.73 -37.38
CA ASN A 697 -5.25 47.56 -36.74
C ASN A 697 -6.21 48.15 -37.76
N GLN A 698 -5.69 48.65 -38.91
CA GLN A 698 -6.50 49.29 -39.96
C GLN A 698 -7.45 48.28 -40.62
N LEU A 699 -6.97 47.06 -40.89
CA LEU A 699 -7.76 46.03 -41.52
C LEU A 699 -8.60 45.20 -40.53
N LYS A 700 -8.40 45.41 -39.22
CA LYS A 700 -8.98 44.61 -38.12
C LYS A 700 -8.69 43.12 -38.28
N ILE A 701 -7.51 42.76 -38.74
CA ILE A 701 -7.02 41.40 -38.92
C ILE A 701 -5.93 41.18 -37.84
N ASN A 702 -5.99 40.09 -37.07
CA ASN A 702 -4.97 39.80 -36.05
C ASN A 702 -3.59 39.59 -36.71
N MET A 703 -2.52 39.87 -35.93
CA MET A 703 -1.14 39.87 -36.44
C MET A 703 -0.71 38.53 -37.02
N ASP A 704 -1.10 37.40 -36.39
CA ASP A 704 -0.66 36.07 -36.81
C ASP A 704 -1.35 35.71 -38.16
N ARG A 705 -2.65 36.06 -38.34
CA ARG A 705 -3.38 35.91 -39.58
C ARG A 705 -2.82 36.81 -40.67
N LEU A 706 -2.51 38.07 -40.34
CA LEU A 706 -1.90 39.02 -41.29
C LEU A 706 -0.53 38.54 -41.79
N ASN A 707 0.31 38.05 -40.90
CA ASN A 707 1.62 37.48 -41.25
C ASN A 707 1.48 36.27 -42.18
N LEU A 708 0.51 35.35 -41.89
CA LEU A 708 0.21 34.24 -42.77
C LEU A 708 -0.21 34.72 -44.16
N MET A 709 -1.10 35.70 -44.23
CA MET A 709 -1.60 36.23 -45.52
C MET A 709 -0.45 36.86 -46.35
N ILE A 710 0.46 37.59 -45.74
CA ILE A 710 1.66 38.13 -46.40
C ILE A 710 2.57 37.01 -46.91
N GLN A 711 2.78 35.94 -46.13
CA GLN A 711 3.56 34.80 -46.60
C GLN A 711 2.89 34.05 -47.76
N VAL A 712 1.57 33.91 -47.72
CA VAL A 712 0.78 33.34 -48.81
C VAL A 712 0.85 34.19 -50.07
N PHE A 713 0.75 35.52 -49.94
CA PHE A 713 0.93 36.46 -51.05
C PHE A 713 2.34 36.44 -51.62
N SER A 714 3.35 36.31 -50.78
CA SER A 714 4.75 36.20 -51.21
C SER A 714 4.97 34.88 -52.02
N GLU A 715 4.43 33.76 -51.51
CA GLU A 715 4.52 32.48 -52.22
C GLU A 715 3.76 32.49 -53.57
N ALA A 716 2.61 33.13 -53.60
CA ALA A 716 1.77 33.25 -54.79
C ALA A 716 2.30 34.37 -55.77
N GLY A 717 3.37 35.07 -55.41
CA GLY A 717 4.00 36.09 -56.25
C GLY A 717 3.28 37.47 -56.25
N PHE A 718 2.29 37.68 -55.40
CA PHE A 718 1.58 38.98 -55.26
C PHE A 718 2.44 40.06 -54.56
N VAL A 719 3.38 39.64 -53.76
CA VAL A 719 4.29 40.56 -53.09
C VAL A 719 5.72 40.00 -53.06
N THR A 720 6.70 40.88 -53.01
CA THR A 720 8.11 40.54 -52.76
C THR A 720 8.58 41.32 -51.54
N ILE A 721 9.28 40.65 -50.62
CA ILE A 721 9.91 41.30 -49.46
C ILE A 721 11.42 41.29 -49.64
N LYS A 722 12.04 42.49 -49.73
CA LYS A 722 13.49 42.65 -49.82
C LYS A 722 13.90 43.89 -49.01
N ASP A 723 14.97 43.76 -48.24
CA ASP A 723 15.54 44.83 -47.43
C ASP A 723 14.46 45.54 -46.54
N ASP A 724 13.65 44.77 -45.85
CA ASP A 724 12.52 45.24 -45.03
C ASP A 724 11.44 46.05 -45.76
N VAL A 725 11.37 45.93 -47.08
CA VAL A 725 10.32 46.53 -47.91
C VAL A 725 9.50 45.44 -48.57
N LEU A 726 8.20 45.51 -48.33
CA LEU A 726 7.20 44.72 -49.02
C LEU A 726 6.72 45.50 -50.25
N LYS A 727 6.93 44.96 -51.45
CA LYS A 727 6.50 45.53 -52.72
C LYS A 727 5.37 44.71 -53.34
N PHE A 728 4.39 45.41 -53.88
CA PHE A 728 3.32 44.76 -54.64
C PHE A 728 3.84 44.38 -56.04
N ASN A 729 3.45 43.16 -56.48
CA ASN A 729 3.68 42.66 -57.83
C ASN A 729 2.34 42.46 -58.51
N GLU A 730 2.24 42.81 -59.80
CA GLU A 730 1.04 42.50 -60.57
C GLU A 730 0.98 40.99 -60.87
N PRO A 731 -0.06 40.29 -60.44
CA PRO A 731 -0.16 38.87 -60.70
C PRO A 731 -0.41 38.58 -62.19
N THR A 732 0.35 37.71 -62.77
CA THR A 732 0.26 37.29 -64.16
C THR A 732 -0.83 36.24 -64.40
N ASN A 733 -1.21 35.49 -63.38
CA ASN A 733 -2.20 34.40 -63.43
C ASN A 733 -3.17 34.44 -62.27
N LYS A 734 -4.36 33.84 -62.47
CA LYS A 734 -5.28 33.54 -61.35
C LYS A 734 -4.71 32.39 -60.52
N THR A 735 -4.38 32.67 -59.28
CA THR A 735 -3.83 31.71 -58.34
C THR A 735 -4.82 31.48 -57.20
N ASP A 736 -5.10 30.19 -56.88
CA ASP A 736 -5.86 29.84 -55.69
C ASP A 736 -4.92 29.90 -54.48
N LEU A 737 -5.09 30.93 -53.66
CA LEU A 737 -4.26 31.20 -52.48
C LEU A 737 -4.35 30.10 -51.44
N THR A 738 -5.45 29.34 -51.43
CA THR A 738 -5.62 28.22 -50.49
C THR A 738 -4.76 27.01 -50.86
N GLN A 739 -4.26 26.91 -52.08
CA GLN A 739 -3.37 25.83 -52.54
C GLN A 739 -1.86 26.11 -52.28
N THR A 740 -1.52 27.29 -51.78
CA THR A 740 -0.14 27.57 -51.41
C THR A 740 0.35 26.68 -50.26
N LYS A 741 1.63 26.29 -50.28
CA LYS A 741 2.22 25.45 -49.25
C LYS A 741 2.07 26.06 -47.84
N ARG A 742 2.18 27.39 -47.72
CA ARG A 742 1.99 28.12 -46.48
C ARG A 742 0.57 28.02 -45.94
N TYR A 743 -0.44 28.19 -46.82
CA TYR A 743 -1.84 28.05 -46.40
C TYR A 743 -2.16 26.61 -46.00
N GLN A 744 -1.73 25.63 -46.78
CA GLN A 744 -1.97 24.20 -46.49
C GLN A 744 -1.29 23.77 -45.18
N LYS A 745 -0.06 24.25 -44.92
CA LYS A 745 0.61 24.01 -43.66
C LYS A 745 -0.17 24.57 -42.46
N GLN A 746 -0.68 25.81 -42.59
CA GLN A 746 -1.51 26.43 -41.55
C GLN A 746 -2.85 25.71 -41.37
N LEU A 747 -3.47 25.24 -42.45
CA LEU A 747 -4.69 24.49 -42.41
C LEU A 747 -4.51 23.14 -41.69
N ALA A 748 -3.41 22.45 -41.98
CA ALA A 748 -3.06 21.20 -41.29
C ALA A 748 -2.87 21.43 -39.78
N GLN A 749 -2.13 22.47 -39.40
CA GLN A 749 -1.93 22.86 -38.00
C GLN A 749 -3.28 23.24 -37.33
N TYR A 750 -4.14 23.99 -38.02
CA TYR A 750 -5.45 24.38 -37.53
C TYR A 750 -6.32 23.12 -37.21
N LYS A 751 -6.33 22.13 -38.13
CA LYS A 751 -7.11 20.92 -37.97
C LYS A 751 -6.65 20.08 -36.78
N VAL A 752 -5.33 19.81 -36.68
CA VAL A 752 -4.79 18.98 -35.57
C VAL A 752 -4.95 19.66 -34.22
N GLU A 753 -4.82 21.00 -34.16
CA GLU A 753 -5.07 21.73 -32.91
C GLU A 753 -6.55 21.68 -32.51
N GLN A 754 -7.47 21.80 -33.48
CA GLN A 754 -8.89 21.66 -33.22
C GLN A 754 -9.22 20.32 -32.58
N GLN A 755 -8.63 19.23 -33.08
CA GLN A 755 -8.84 17.89 -32.52
C GLN A 755 -8.20 17.73 -31.15
N LEU A 756 -6.92 18.07 -30.99
CA LEU A 756 -6.13 17.74 -29.83
C LEU A 756 -6.24 18.75 -28.66
N LEU A 757 -6.50 20.05 -28.95
CA LEU A 757 -6.44 21.09 -27.91
C LEU A 757 -7.82 21.58 -27.45
N PHE A 758 -8.85 21.45 -28.26
CA PHE A 758 -10.14 22.11 -28.02
C PHE A 758 -11.32 21.17 -27.83
N ASN A 759 -11.08 19.87 -27.85
CA ASN A 759 -12.05 18.85 -27.44
C ASN A 759 -11.82 18.43 -25.99
N ASP A 760 -12.81 17.80 -25.36
CA ASP A 760 -12.66 17.17 -24.04
C ASP A 760 -11.74 15.93 -24.09
N ALA A 761 -11.26 15.49 -22.92
CA ALA A 761 -10.29 14.41 -22.81
C ALA A 761 -10.77 13.09 -23.45
N ALA A 762 -12.04 12.73 -23.23
CA ALA A 762 -12.60 11.49 -23.76
C ALA A 762 -12.69 11.51 -25.29
N THR A 763 -13.11 12.65 -25.85
CA THR A 763 -13.20 12.86 -27.31
C THR A 763 -11.82 12.80 -27.96
N VAL A 764 -10.79 13.44 -27.34
CA VAL A 764 -9.40 13.40 -27.83
C VAL A 764 -8.85 11.98 -27.77
N ALA A 765 -9.04 11.29 -26.67
CA ALA A 765 -8.55 9.93 -26.50
C ALA A 765 -9.15 8.97 -27.51
N LYS A 766 -10.48 9.00 -27.69
CA LYS A 766 -11.17 8.18 -28.67
C LYS A 766 -10.70 8.48 -30.11
N TRP A 767 -10.60 9.77 -30.46
CA TRP A 767 -10.13 10.17 -31.80
C TRP A 767 -8.69 9.69 -32.06
N LEU A 768 -7.81 9.79 -31.03
CA LEU A 768 -6.41 9.35 -31.13
C LEU A 768 -6.30 7.85 -31.40
N LEU A 769 -7.02 7.03 -30.64
CA LEU A 769 -7.03 5.57 -30.84
C LEU A 769 -7.55 5.20 -32.24
N GLU A 770 -8.68 5.76 -32.64
CA GLU A 770 -9.25 5.52 -33.97
C GLU A 770 -8.31 5.98 -35.10
N TYR A 771 -7.70 7.16 -34.97
CA TYR A 771 -6.81 7.74 -35.99
C TYR A 771 -5.48 6.97 -36.14
N LEU A 772 -4.93 6.48 -35.03
CA LEU A 772 -3.70 5.70 -35.01
C LEU A 772 -3.93 4.19 -35.18
N ASN A 773 -5.17 3.71 -35.27
CA ASN A 773 -5.59 2.30 -35.29
C ASN A 773 -5.04 1.51 -34.07
N LEU A 774 -5.12 2.10 -32.87
CA LEU A 774 -4.78 1.48 -31.61
C LEU A 774 -6.06 0.93 -30.93
N GLU A 775 -5.94 -0.21 -30.21
CA GLU A 775 -7.05 -0.84 -29.48
C GLU A 775 -7.16 -0.37 -28.03
#